data_c33ac38c77759a1568ee4fda55b2913d
#
_entry.id   c33ac38c77759a1568ee4fda55b2913d
#
_cell.length_a   1.000
_cell.length_b   1.000
_cell.length_c   1.000
_cell.angle_alpha   90.00
_cell.angle_beta   90.00
_cell.angle_gamma   90.00
#
_symmetry.space_group_name_H-M   'P 1'
#
loop_
_entity.id
_entity.type
_entity.pdbx_description
1 polymer ?
#
loop_
_entity_poly.entity_id
_entity_poly.type
_entity_poly.pdbx_seq_one_letter_code
_entity_poly.pdbx_strand_id
1 'polypeptide(L)'
;MAAFALFASVAAQACGAEAIDGPVPDSVPAPPPEPPVDLGRLTAFFSRESGCAFDLRREMAGRTPWLTNRISRCFFGPIKRPPHNRDELMDDVDYYPDGYLDTLAREGVNGLWITISFADFSKELTGGWPEGAERRLAKLRQTVEKCAKHGIKVWLFCIEPVEQDFRKSPLALKHPDWIGCTYDDLMGTMCASHPGVAKYIEDVVRDVFSAVPGLGGIINISHGEMVTSCLSMAPDVTWFSENRFLCPRCRDVPFAELHHRVVRPMVRGMRAAGSDGVVVSWVYRHPKPELPAWVAEAAATAPDGVIEQSNFEDGSFLFQEGAWRLGSDYWISCPGPSSAFARVAERACAAGRRVSAKIQVSCSHEIATIPVLPVPGLLYRKFRAMRALGVTDAMYCWYFGAAPGIMNRAAGMLAFDDFSDGEDAFLLRLAELEWKDDAPRMAKVWKACSDGFANYPLSNKVQYYGPYHQGVAWPLRAEIEMRPMNDSWIPHQPACGDMVGECLMEFSLQDALSLAKKMAAAVDAVEEDIAFLERKYAGDRERMLDLGLVRALQCHFAAGRDFFEFYHARRDAICLSRAGDTSAALAAVARMKSAVSRQVPVSERMARLCREDPRLGYHSEAEAYLYWPELLEWRVETLRRTAVRIREIEDAIRAGRGYPLSPLEKAAPVFAASLDDEGALVVKGEAKGDGPVTLWLYDLCGTEWVRRIDLKPKDRRFSLRLQSAEWNGDPRLCPKWIQIHQDCSHLGDSWMWPAHPPFKWRWHHRDVLGFYSARLDTTPVH
;
A
#
# COMPACT_ATOMS: atom_id res chain seq x y z
N MET A 1 -26.52 35.69 -3.98
CA MET A 1 -25.94 35.41 -2.62
C MET A 1 -26.98 35.00 -1.56
N ALA A 2 -28.29 35.12 -1.79
CA ALA A 2 -29.29 34.66 -0.81
C ALA A 2 -29.73 33.18 -0.97
N ALA A 3 -29.46 32.56 -2.10
CA ALA A 3 -29.83 31.15 -2.35
C ALA A 3 -28.81 30.12 -1.81
N PHE A 4 -27.59 30.54 -1.55
CA PHE A 4 -26.55 29.63 -0.98
C PHE A 4 -26.65 29.49 0.56
N ALA A 5 -27.28 30.39 1.24
CA ALA A 5 -27.48 30.36 2.69
C ALA A 5 -28.61 29.42 3.13
N LEU A 6 -29.58 29.12 2.25
CA LEU A 6 -30.72 28.28 2.61
C LEU A 6 -30.44 26.78 2.47
N PHE A 7 -29.53 26.37 1.58
CA PHE A 7 -29.14 24.96 1.43
C PHE A 7 -28.19 24.48 2.51
N ALA A 8 -27.37 25.36 3.08
CA ALA A 8 -26.48 25.00 4.20
C ALA A 8 -27.22 24.80 5.53
N SER A 9 -28.42 25.39 5.66
CA SER A 9 -29.21 25.31 6.90
C SER A 9 -30.07 24.04 7.00
N VAL A 10 -30.50 23.46 5.88
CA VAL A 10 -31.31 22.25 5.89
C VAL A 10 -30.52 20.98 6.03
N ALA A 11 -29.28 20.94 5.53
CA ALA A 11 -28.37 19.81 5.73
C ALA A 11 -27.77 19.77 7.17
N ALA A 12 -27.66 20.91 7.84
CA ALA A 12 -27.15 20.98 9.20
C ALA A 12 -28.18 20.59 10.27
N GLN A 13 -29.47 20.58 9.95
CA GLN A 13 -30.54 20.21 10.89
C GLN A 13 -30.90 18.73 10.90
N ALA A 14 -30.46 17.94 9.93
CA ALA A 14 -30.79 16.51 9.85
C ALA A 14 -29.72 15.56 10.38
N CYS A 15 -28.50 16.02 10.72
CA CYS A 15 -27.46 15.21 11.35
C CYS A 15 -27.25 15.65 12.81
N GLY A 16 -28.02 15.08 13.66
CA GLY A 16 -28.25 15.15 15.04
C GLY A 16 -27.14 15.58 15.98
N ALA A 17 -27.45 16.64 16.71
CA ALA A 17 -26.89 16.84 18.04
C ALA A 17 -27.14 15.62 18.99
N GLU A 18 -28.10 14.77 18.70
CA GLU A 18 -28.48 13.60 19.50
C GLU A 18 -27.43 12.48 19.54
N ALA A 19 -26.54 12.36 18.54
CA ALA A 19 -25.55 11.28 18.51
C ALA A 19 -24.40 11.43 19.55
N ILE A 20 -24.30 12.62 20.20
CA ILE A 20 -23.27 12.88 21.20
C ILE A 20 -23.80 12.72 22.63
N ASP A 21 -25.11 12.65 22.84
CA ASP A 21 -25.77 12.67 24.16
C ASP A 21 -25.91 11.29 24.84
N GLY A 22 -25.02 10.33 24.54
CA GLY A 22 -24.94 9.10 25.31
C GLY A 22 -24.10 9.25 26.59
N PRO A 23 -24.19 8.30 27.53
CA PRO A 23 -23.37 8.32 28.73
C PRO A 23 -21.89 8.34 28.35
N VAL A 24 -21.15 9.33 28.88
CA VAL A 24 -19.71 9.45 28.66
C VAL A 24 -19.00 8.71 29.79
N PRO A 25 -18.22 7.68 29.51
CA PRO A 25 -17.46 7.00 30.56
C PRO A 25 -16.41 7.92 31.18
N ASP A 26 -16.13 7.77 32.46
CA ASP A 26 -15.11 8.57 33.20
C ASP A 26 -13.70 8.37 32.63
N SER A 27 -13.45 7.22 32.02
CA SER A 27 -12.21 6.91 31.30
C SER A 27 -12.52 6.12 30.02
N VAL A 28 -11.77 6.38 28.95
CA VAL A 28 -11.82 5.51 27.76
C VAL A 28 -11.08 4.22 28.08
N PRO A 29 -11.71 3.05 27.98
CA PRO A 29 -11.01 1.78 28.14
C PRO A 29 -9.91 1.63 27.09
N ALA A 30 -8.96 0.73 27.32
CA ALA A 30 -8.00 0.35 26.30
C ALA A 30 -8.74 -0.17 25.04
N PRO A 31 -8.20 0.07 23.84
CA PRO A 31 -8.79 -0.47 22.63
C PRO A 31 -8.88 -2.01 22.73
N PRO A 32 -9.93 -2.62 22.18
CA PRO A 32 -10.05 -4.07 22.17
C PRO A 32 -8.87 -4.69 21.40
N PRO A 33 -8.36 -5.87 21.84
CA PRO A 33 -7.28 -6.55 21.16
C PRO A 33 -7.71 -6.94 19.74
N GLU A 34 -6.74 -6.96 18.83
CA GLU A 34 -6.97 -7.43 17.47
C GLU A 34 -7.48 -8.88 17.49
N PRO A 35 -8.58 -9.19 16.77
CA PRO A 35 -9.06 -10.56 16.67
C PRO A 35 -8.11 -11.39 15.79
N PRO A 36 -7.93 -12.67 16.07
CA PRO A 36 -7.24 -13.56 15.14
C PRO A 36 -7.96 -13.60 13.79
N VAL A 37 -7.21 -13.71 12.71
CA VAL A 37 -7.82 -13.85 11.37
C VAL A 37 -8.56 -15.18 11.29
N ASP A 38 -9.87 -15.12 11.13
CA ASP A 38 -10.72 -16.29 10.95
C ASP A 38 -10.71 -16.73 9.47
N LEU A 39 -9.72 -17.52 9.13
CA LEU A 39 -9.60 -18.10 7.77
C LEU A 39 -10.79 -19.01 7.44
N GLY A 40 -11.40 -19.68 8.42
CA GLY A 40 -12.59 -20.50 8.21
C GLY A 40 -13.77 -19.64 7.73
N ARG A 41 -13.96 -18.47 8.36
CA ARG A 41 -15.00 -17.50 7.94
C ARG A 41 -14.74 -16.93 6.54
N LEU A 42 -13.49 -16.58 6.21
CA LEU A 42 -13.12 -16.11 4.89
C LEU A 42 -13.29 -17.22 3.83
N THR A 43 -12.80 -18.43 4.10
CA THR A 43 -13.00 -19.58 3.21
C THR A 43 -14.48 -19.88 2.99
N ALA A 44 -15.30 -19.90 4.06
CA ALA A 44 -16.73 -20.09 3.96
C ALA A 44 -17.42 -18.98 3.15
N PHE A 45 -16.97 -17.74 3.29
CA PHE A 45 -17.49 -16.62 2.50
C PHE A 45 -17.22 -16.84 1.00
N PHE A 46 -16.01 -17.21 0.62
CA PHE A 46 -15.62 -17.42 -0.77
C PHE A 46 -16.07 -18.77 -1.37
N SER A 47 -16.39 -19.77 -0.52
CA SER A 47 -16.89 -21.06 -0.98
C SER A 47 -18.35 -21.02 -1.44
N ARG A 48 -19.06 -19.93 -1.18
CA ARG A 48 -20.47 -19.81 -1.60
C ARG A 48 -20.56 -19.66 -3.11
N GLU A 49 -21.57 -20.25 -3.67
CA GLU A 49 -21.94 -19.92 -5.06
C GLU A 49 -22.28 -18.43 -5.14
N SER A 50 -21.67 -17.74 -6.07
CA SER A 50 -22.01 -16.36 -6.37
C SER A 50 -23.42 -16.32 -6.96
N GLY A 51 -24.32 -15.54 -6.36
CA GLY A 51 -25.62 -15.22 -6.94
C GLY A 51 -25.54 -14.32 -8.18
N CYS A 52 -24.32 -13.92 -8.57
CA CYS A 52 -24.04 -13.09 -9.71
C CYS A 52 -24.29 -13.84 -11.03
N ALA A 53 -25.15 -13.30 -11.90
CA ALA A 53 -25.46 -13.87 -13.22
C ALA A 53 -24.32 -13.70 -14.24
N PHE A 54 -23.37 -12.79 -13.97
CA PHE A 54 -22.25 -12.49 -14.85
C PHE A 54 -21.35 -13.71 -15.08
N ASP A 55 -21.08 -14.01 -16.35
CA ASP A 55 -20.07 -15.00 -16.75
C ASP A 55 -19.38 -14.51 -18.03
N LEU A 56 -18.18 -13.97 -17.89
CA LEU A 56 -17.39 -13.44 -19.00
C LEU A 56 -17.18 -14.48 -20.11
N ARG A 57 -17.08 -15.77 -19.75
CA ARG A 57 -16.88 -16.86 -20.71
C ARG A 57 -18.07 -16.96 -21.70
N ARG A 58 -19.28 -16.66 -21.24
CA ARG A 58 -20.49 -16.60 -22.07
C ARG A 58 -20.59 -15.27 -22.82
N GLU A 59 -20.37 -14.16 -22.12
CA GLU A 59 -20.48 -12.80 -22.68
C GLU A 59 -19.47 -12.56 -23.82
N MET A 60 -18.29 -13.19 -23.74
CA MET A 60 -17.20 -13.00 -24.69
C MET A 60 -16.93 -14.25 -25.54
N ALA A 61 -17.91 -15.17 -25.63
CA ALA A 61 -17.77 -16.40 -26.43
C ALA A 61 -17.41 -16.09 -27.89
N GLY A 62 -16.36 -16.74 -28.40
CA GLY A 62 -15.86 -16.53 -29.75
C GLY A 62 -15.01 -15.28 -29.97
N ARG A 63 -14.80 -14.44 -28.96
CA ARG A 63 -13.90 -13.27 -29.00
C ARG A 63 -12.54 -13.61 -28.41
N THR A 64 -11.50 -13.02 -28.96
CA THR A 64 -10.13 -13.15 -28.42
C THR A 64 -9.78 -11.90 -27.60
N PRO A 65 -9.34 -12.06 -26.34
CA PRO A 65 -8.89 -10.91 -25.56
C PRO A 65 -7.58 -10.35 -26.12
N TRP A 66 -7.43 -9.04 -26.07
CA TRP A 66 -6.13 -8.41 -26.36
C TRP A 66 -5.15 -8.62 -25.19
N LEU A 67 -5.65 -8.81 -23.96
CA LEU A 67 -4.86 -9.12 -22.77
C LEU A 67 -4.89 -10.61 -22.50
N THR A 68 -3.79 -11.31 -22.82
CA THR A 68 -3.72 -12.78 -22.82
C THR A 68 -3.72 -13.36 -21.41
N ASN A 69 -2.74 -12.99 -20.59
CA ASN A 69 -2.62 -13.44 -19.21
C ASN A 69 -3.13 -12.38 -18.25
N ARG A 70 -4.06 -12.77 -17.40
CA ARG A 70 -4.72 -11.95 -16.37
C ARG A 70 -4.50 -12.66 -15.04
N ILE A 71 -3.30 -12.39 -14.46
CA ILE A 71 -2.77 -13.18 -13.35
C ILE A 71 -3.00 -12.43 -12.04
N SER A 72 -3.66 -13.08 -11.09
CA SER A 72 -3.94 -12.55 -9.77
C SER A 72 -3.37 -13.46 -8.67
N ARG A 73 -3.80 -13.27 -7.43
CA ARG A 73 -3.41 -14.04 -6.24
C ARG A 73 -4.64 -14.31 -5.37
N CYS A 74 -4.59 -15.36 -4.56
CA CYS A 74 -5.60 -15.57 -3.53
C CYS A 74 -5.66 -14.37 -2.57
N PHE A 75 -6.86 -13.83 -2.34
CA PHE A 75 -7.07 -12.67 -1.47
C PHE A 75 -6.65 -12.92 -0.02
N PHE A 76 -6.86 -14.12 0.51
CA PHE A 76 -6.53 -14.50 1.87
C PHE A 76 -5.38 -15.51 1.97
N GLY A 77 -4.63 -15.68 0.87
CA GLY A 77 -3.43 -16.53 0.84
C GLY A 77 -2.33 -15.96 1.75
N PRO A 78 -1.55 -16.82 2.42
CA PRO A 78 -0.53 -16.38 3.34
C PRO A 78 0.70 -15.84 2.62
N ILE A 79 1.47 -15.05 3.36
CA ILE A 79 2.78 -14.59 2.93
C ILE A 79 3.81 -15.27 3.82
N LYS A 80 4.80 -15.93 3.20
CA LYS A 80 5.85 -16.66 3.91
C LYS A 80 6.88 -15.69 4.50
N ARG A 81 6.45 -14.84 5.44
CA ARG A 81 7.27 -13.86 6.16
C ARG A 81 6.77 -13.64 7.60
N PRO A 82 7.61 -13.09 8.50
CA PRO A 82 7.14 -12.64 9.82
C PRO A 82 5.97 -11.65 9.73
N PRO A 83 5.08 -11.60 10.76
CA PRO A 83 5.15 -12.39 11.99
C PRO A 83 4.58 -13.81 11.84
N HIS A 84 3.77 -14.09 10.82
CA HIS A 84 2.98 -15.33 10.75
C HIS A 84 3.75 -16.50 10.15
N ASN A 85 4.69 -16.25 9.24
CA ASN A 85 5.55 -17.27 8.60
C ASN A 85 4.79 -18.47 8.00
N ARG A 86 3.57 -18.23 7.51
CA ARG A 86 2.71 -19.28 6.97
C ARG A 86 3.13 -19.65 5.55
N ASP A 87 3.24 -20.94 5.28
CA ASP A 87 3.56 -21.48 3.96
C ASP A 87 2.32 -22.13 3.37
N GLU A 88 1.76 -21.51 2.33
CA GLU A 88 0.57 -21.97 1.61
C GLU A 88 0.66 -23.44 1.16
N LEU A 89 1.87 -23.89 0.81
CA LEU A 89 2.12 -25.25 0.36
C LEU A 89 2.33 -26.25 1.51
N MET A 90 2.38 -25.78 2.76
CA MET A 90 2.64 -26.61 3.93
C MET A 90 1.50 -26.64 4.95
N ASP A 91 0.57 -25.69 4.89
CA ASP A 91 -0.59 -25.70 5.78
C ASP A 91 -1.77 -26.49 5.19
N ASP A 92 -2.77 -26.77 6.04
CA ASP A 92 -3.94 -27.59 5.66
C ASP A 92 -5.14 -26.75 5.22
N VAL A 93 -4.99 -25.43 5.09
CA VAL A 93 -6.06 -24.52 4.67
C VAL A 93 -6.33 -24.70 3.16
N ASP A 94 -7.60 -24.77 2.78
CA ASP A 94 -8.02 -24.70 1.38
C ASP A 94 -8.15 -23.21 0.96
N TYR A 95 -7.11 -22.68 0.34
CA TYR A 95 -7.11 -21.31 -0.18
C TYR A 95 -7.87 -21.17 -1.51
N TYR A 96 -8.23 -22.27 -2.13
CA TYR A 96 -8.83 -22.31 -3.47
C TYR A 96 -10.12 -23.13 -3.49
N PRO A 97 -11.14 -22.77 -2.69
CA PRO A 97 -12.43 -23.47 -2.78
C PRO A 97 -13.05 -23.28 -4.17
N ASP A 98 -13.78 -24.30 -4.65
CA ASP A 98 -14.30 -24.30 -6.02
C ASP A 98 -15.20 -23.09 -6.34
N GLY A 99 -16.02 -22.62 -5.40
CA GLY A 99 -16.84 -21.41 -5.56
C GLY A 99 -16.02 -20.16 -5.81
N TYR A 100 -14.87 -20.04 -5.11
CA TYR A 100 -13.93 -18.93 -5.31
C TYR A 100 -13.31 -18.98 -6.72
N LEU A 101 -12.83 -20.16 -7.12
CA LEU A 101 -12.20 -20.35 -8.43
C LEU A 101 -13.19 -20.13 -9.57
N ASP A 102 -14.42 -20.66 -9.46
CA ASP A 102 -15.46 -20.43 -10.46
C ASP A 102 -15.80 -18.95 -10.62
N THR A 103 -15.93 -18.23 -9.49
CA THR A 103 -16.21 -16.79 -9.53
C THR A 103 -15.08 -16.00 -10.18
N LEU A 104 -13.81 -16.27 -9.83
CA LEU A 104 -12.67 -15.63 -10.47
C LEU A 104 -12.62 -15.90 -11.98
N ALA A 105 -12.88 -17.13 -12.39
CA ALA A 105 -12.91 -17.52 -13.81
C ALA A 105 -14.05 -16.81 -14.58
N ARG A 106 -15.25 -16.74 -13.98
CA ARG A 106 -16.37 -15.96 -14.53
C ARG A 106 -16.03 -14.47 -14.69
N GLU A 107 -15.25 -13.93 -13.78
CA GLU A 107 -14.81 -12.53 -13.79
C GLU A 107 -13.58 -12.29 -14.68
N GLY A 108 -13.06 -13.33 -15.34
CA GLY A 108 -12.02 -13.23 -16.37
C GLY A 108 -10.59 -13.38 -15.86
N VAL A 109 -10.37 -13.73 -14.59
CA VAL A 109 -9.05 -14.14 -14.10
C VAL A 109 -8.72 -15.51 -14.67
N ASN A 110 -7.55 -15.67 -15.31
CA ASN A 110 -7.11 -16.92 -15.92
C ASN A 110 -5.75 -17.40 -15.40
N GLY A 111 -5.19 -16.72 -14.43
CA GLY A 111 -3.96 -17.11 -13.76
C GLY A 111 -3.98 -16.73 -12.26
N LEU A 112 -3.41 -17.61 -11.43
CA LEU A 112 -3.17 -17.34 -10.01
C LEU A 112 -1.72 -17.66 -9.68
N TRP A 113 -1.05 -16.77 -8.95
CA TRP A 113 0.34 -17.03 -8.57
C TRP A 113 0.47 -17.44 -7.10
N ILE A 114 1.43 -18.34 -6.86
CA ILE A 114 1.80 -18.91 -5.57
C ILE A 114 3.29 -18.65 -5.34
N THR A 115 3.67 -18.22 -4.14
CA THR A 115 5.06 -17.96 -3.80
C THR A 115 5.83 -19.25 -3.55
N ILE A 116 7.01 -19.37 -4.18
CA ILE A 116 7.96 -20.44 -3.94
C ILE A 116 9.39 -19.90 -3.70
N SER A 117 10.24 -20.73 -3.11
CA SER A 117 11.68 -20.54 -3.09
C SER A 117 12.37 -21.74 -3.74
N PHE A 118 13.45 -21.51 -4.49
CA PHE A 118 14.22 -22.61 -5.09
C PHE A 118 14.86 -23.52 -4.04
N ALA A 119 15.18 -22.98 -2.87
CA ALA A 119 15.72 -23.75 -1.75
C ALA A 119 14.75 -24.86 -1.28
N ASP A 120 13.42 -24.64 -1.39
CA ASP A 120 12.40 -25.61 -1.00
C ASP A 120 12.33 -26.83 -1.92
N PHE A 121 12.94 -26.76 -3.13
CA PHE A 121 12.84 -27.79 -4.18
C PHE A 121 14.19 -28.20 -4.74
N SER A 122 15.28 -27.57 -4.34
CA SER A 122 16.61 -27.85 -4.89
C SER A 122 17.16 -29.17 -4.37
N LYS A 123 17.57 -30.05 -5.26
CA LYS A 123 18.30 -31.29 -4.96
C LYS A 123 19.80 -31.06 -4.81
N GLU A 124 20.30 -29.85 -5.03
CA GLU A 124 21.72 -29.52 -5.11
C GLU A 124 22.50 -29.90 -3.84
N LEU A 125 21.89 -29.67 -2.69
CA LEU A 125 22.57 -29.97 -1.41
C LEU A 125 22.51 -31.43 -0.96
N THR A 126 21.40 -32.11 -1.28
CA THR A 126 21.05 -33.42 -0.70
C THR A 126 21.12 -34.56 -1.71
N GLY A 127 21.23 -34.25 -3.00
CA GLY A 127 21.14 -35.25 -4.07
C GLY A 127 19.72 -35.78 -4.32
N GLY A 128 18.75 -35.45 -3.48
CA GLY A 128 17.32 -35.76 -3.57
C GLY A 128 16.48 -34.56 -3.16
N TRP A 129 15.15 -34.72 -3.10
CA TRP A 129 14.26 -33.66 -2.64
C TRP A 129 14.59 -33.25 -1.20
N PRO A 130 14.66 -31.93 -0.88
CA PRO A 130 14.83 -31.47 0.48
C PRO A 130 13.60 -31.78 1.34
N GLU A 131 13.77 -31.67 2.65
CA GLU A 131 12.68 -31.90 3.60
C GLU A 131 11.45 -31.03 3.27
N GLY A 132 10.25 -31.65 3.29
CA GLY A 132 8.99 -30.99 2.99
C GLY A 132 8.71 -30.77 1.50
N ALA A 133 9.66 -30.97 0.59
CA ALA A 133 9.45 -30.77 -0.86
C ALA A 133 8.34 -31.65 -1.42
N GLU A 134 8.29 -32.93 -1.04
CA GLU A 134 7.24 -33.83 -1.52
C GLU A 134 5.84 -33.39 -1.10
N ARG A 135 5.68 -32.92 0.13
CA ARG A 135 4.42 -32.34 0.63
C ARG A 135 4.04 -31.09 -0.16
N ARG A 136 5.00 -30.17 -0.39
CA ARG A 136 4.78 -28.97 -1.20
C ARG A 136 4.37 -29.31 -2.63
N LEU A 137 5.06 -30.25 -3.26
CA LEU A 137 4.74 -30.70 -4.62
C LEU A 137 3.37 -31.36 -4.70
N ALA A 138 2.98 -32.17 -3.71
CA ALA A 138 1.65 -32.76 -3.63
C ALA A 138 0.55 -31.71 -3.53
N LYS A 139 0.70 -30.72 -2.61
CA LYS A 139 -0.24 -29.61 -2.46
C LYS A 139 -0.30 -28.75 -3.72
N LEU A 140 0.84 -28.43 -4.31
CA LEU A 140 0.92 -27.65 -5.55
C LEU A 140 0.21 -28.37 -6.72
N ARG A 141 0.42 -29.68 -6.87
CA ARG A 141 -0.26 -30.50 -7.90
C ARG A 141 -1.78 -30.47 -7.69
N GLN A 142 -2.24 -30.68 -6.46
CA GLN A 142 -3.66 -30.58 -6.11
C GLN A 142 -4.25 -29.21 -6.48
N THR A 143 -3.53 -28.12 -6.18
CA THR A 143 -3.96 -26.75 -6.50
C THR A 143 -4.03 -26.54 -8.03
N VAL A 144 -3.02 -27.00 -8.77
CA VAL A 144 -3.02 -26.94 -10.25
C VAL A 144 -4.23 -27.69 -10.83
N GLU A 145 -4.51 -28.90 -10.35
CA GLU A 145 -5.65 -29.71 -10.80
C GLU A 145 -7.00 -29.02 -10.49
N LYS A 146 -7.14 -28.41 -9.32
CA LYS A 146 -8.35 -27.64 -8.95
C LYS A 146 -8.51 -26.43 -9.87
N CYS A 147 -7.49 -25.60 -10.00
CA CYS A 147 -7.53 -24.40 -10.84
C CYS A 147 -7.81 -24.73 -12.31
N ALA A 148 -7.23 -25.81 -12.83
CA ALA A 148 -7.41 -26.25 -14.23
C ALA A 148 -8.88 -26.57 -14.57
N LYS A 149 -9.69 -27.08 -13.62
CA LYS A 149 -11.13 -27.32 -13.80
C LYS A 149 -11.90 -26.04 -14.16
N HIS A 150 -11.39 -24.90 -13.70
CA HIS A 150 -11.96 -23.58 -13.93
C HIS A 150 -11.26 -22.80 -15.06
N GLY A 151 -10.31 -23.42 -15.77
CA GLY A 151 -9.52 -22.75 -16.82
C GLY A 151 -8.50 -21.76 -16.31
N ILE A 152 -8.13 -21.86 -15.03
CA ILE A 152 -7.13 -21.01 -14.37
C ILE A 152 -5.80 -21.76 -14.31
N LYS A 153 -4.72 -21.13 -14.77
CA LYS A 153 -3.35 -21.66 -14.65
C LYS A 153 -2.70 -21.16 -13.36
N VAL A 154 -1.94 -22.03 -12.70
CA VAL A 154 -1.12 -21.66 -11.54
C VAL A 154 0.25 -21.22 -12.01
N TRP A 155 0.72 -20.09 -11.50
CA TRP A 155 2.01 -19.47 -11.76
C TRP A 155 2.89 -19.54 -10.53
N LEU A 156 4.17 -19.79 -10.69
CA LEU A 156 5.13 -19.78 -9.59
C LEU A 156 5.75 -18.39 -9.47
N PHE A 157 5.50 -17.71 -8.35
CA PHE A 157 6.15 -16.44 -8.05
C PHE A 157 7.41 -16.69 -7.23
N CYS A 158 8.53 -16.08 -7.63
CA CYS A 158 9.79 -16.15 -6.91
C CYS A 158 10.64 -14.89 -7.09
N ILE A 159 11.70 -14.79 -6.27
CA ILE A 159 12.73 -13.77 -6.34
C ILE A 159 14.07 -14.51 -6.38
N GLU A 160 14.41 -15.05 -7.55
CA GLU A 160 15.52 -15.98 -7.70
C GLU A 160 16.48 -15.59 -8.85
N PRO A 161 17.75 -15.97 -8.74
CA PRO A 161 18.41 -16.50 -7.55
C PRO A 161 18.64 -15.39 -6.51
N VAL A 162 18.41 -15.71 -5.23
CA VAL A 162 18.56 -14.76 -4.14
C VAL A 162 20.00 -14.72 -3.65
N GLU A 163 20.38 -13.59 -3.04
CA GLU A 163 21.67 -13.45 -2.37
C GLU A 163 21.88 -14.52 -1.28
N GLN A 164 23.12 -14.84 -0.99
CA GLN A 164 23.51 -15.85 -0.03
C GLN A 164 24.44 -15.25 1.05
N ASP A 165 24.19 -15.59 2.31
CA ASP A 165 25.20 -15.42 3.36
C ASP A 165 26.30 -16.45 3.13
N PHE A 166 27.43 -16.01 2.59
CA PHE A 166 28.52 -16.92 2.22
C PHE A 166 29.27 -17.52 3.42
N ARG A 167 28.90 -17.16 4.65
CA ARG A 167 29.40 -17.77 5.88
C ARG A 167 28.48 -18.85 6.46
N LYS A 168 27.18 -18.80 6.11
CA LYS A 168 26.15 -19.65 6.73
C LYS A 168 25.33 -20.44 5.74
N SER A 169 25.12 -19.89 4.52
CA SER A 169 24.31 -20.57 3.51
C SER A 169 24.96 -21.88 3.11
N PRO A 170 24.27 -23.03 3.25
CA PRO A 170 24.84 -24.32 2.82
C PRO A 170 25.22 -24.34 1.34
N LEU A 171 24.44 -23.63 0.50
CA LEU A 171 24.70 -23.54 -0.93
C LEU A 171 25.99 -22.75 -1.23
N ALA A 172 26.17 -21.59 -0.57
CA ALA A 172 27.37 -20.79 -0.72
C ALA A 172 28.62 -21.46 -0.14
N LEU A 173 28.48 -22.21 0.97
CA LEU A 173 29.58 -22.98 1.56
C LEU A 173 30.01 -24.17 0.68
N LYS A 174 29.02 -24.82 0.01
CA LYS A 174 29.30 -25.91 -0.95
C LYS A 174 29.92 -25.39 -2.24
N HIS A 175 29.47 -24.22 -2.72
CA HIS A 175 29.87 -23.63 -3.99
C HIS A 175 30.31 -22.16 -3.83
N PRO A 176 31.45 -21.90 -3.17
CA PRO A 176 31.92 -20.54 -2.95
C PRO A 176 32.26 -19.80 -4.26
N ASP A 177 32.58 -20.54 -5.33
CA ASP A 177 32.84 -20.00 -6.66
C ASP A 177 31.57 -19.53 -7.41
N TRP A 178 30.39 -19.88 -6.93
CA TRP A 178 29.11 -19.36 -7.47
C TRP A 178 28.84 -17.93 -7.05
N ILE A 179 29.47 -17.45 -5.98
CA ILE A 179 29.33 -16.07 -5.53
C ILE A 179 29.96 -15.10 -6.52
N GLY A 180 29.23 -14.07 -6.84
CA GLY A 180 29.62 -12.98 -7.73
C GLY A 180 30.03 -11.72 -7.00
N CYS A 181 29.18 -10.68 -7.07
CA CYS A 181 29.39 -9.46 -6.31
C CYS A 181 29.05 -9.68 -4.83
N THR A 182 29.78 -9.00 -3.95
CA THR A 182 29.44 -8.90 -2.54
C THR A 182 29.08 -7.47 -2.20
N TYR A 183 28.12 -7.25 -1.29
CA TYR A 183 27.72 -5.91 -0.92
C TYR A 183 28.00 -5.56 0.55
N ASP A 184 28.27 -6.57 1.35
CA ASP A 184 28.87 -6.45 2.70
C ASP A 184 29.78 -7.65 2.99
N ASP A 185 30.25 -7.76 4.23
CA ASP A 185 31.13 -8.86 4.66
C ASP A 185 30.41 -10.22 4.84
N LEU A 186 29.10 -10.26 4.62
CA LEU A 186 28.26 -11.43 4.85
C LEU A 186 27.61 -11.94 3.58
N MET A 187 27.14 -11.02 2.72
CA MET A 187 26.20 -11.32 1.66
C MET A 187 26.83 -11.16 0.29
N GLY A 188 26.52 -12.09 -0.58
CA GLY A 188 26.97 -12.07 -1.97
C GLY A 188 25.89 -12.55 -2.94
N THR A 189 25.97 -12.06 -4.17
CA THR A 189 25.03 -12.43 -5.23
C THR A 189 25.39 -13.81 -5.78
N MET A 190 24.36 -14.57 -6.16
CA MET A 190 24.54 -15.72 -7.05
C MET A 190 24.88 -15.20 -8.46
N CYS A 191 26.04 -15.60 -9.00
CA CYS A 191 26.48 -15.14 -10.33
C CYS A 191 25.81 -15.92 -11.45
N ALA A 192 24.76 -15.39 -12.05
CA ALA A 192 24.06 -16.02 -13.18
C ALA A 192 24.95 -16.27 -14.41
N SER A 193 26.13 -15.64 -14.50
CA SER A 193 27.14 -15.92 -15.52
C SER A 193 28.02 -17.13 -15.19
N HIS A 194 27.89 -17.72 -14.00
CA HIS A 194 28.56 -18.97 -13.63
C HIS A 194 27.77 -20.17 -14.18
N PRO A 195 28.39 -21.11 -14.92
CA PRO A 195 27.70 -22.25 -15.50
C PRO A 195 26.96 -23.13 -14.46
N GLY A 196 27.53 -23.29 -13.27
CA GLY A 196 26.93 -24.03 -12.15
C GLY A 196 25.63 -23.36 -11.65
N VAL A 197 25.61 -22.02 -11.54
CA VAL A 197 24.40 -21.28 -11.14
C VAL A 197 23.32 -21.39 -12.23
N ALA A 198 23.70 -21.24 -13.50
CA ALA A 198 22.76 -21.41 -14.61
C ALA A 198 22.16 -22.84 -14.62
N LYS A 199 23.01 -23.86 -14.37
CA LYS A 199 22.53 -25.25 -14.27
C LYS A 199 21.63 -25.47 -13.05
N TYR A 200 21.97 -24.92 -11.90
CA TYR A 200 21.16 -24.96 -10.69
C TYR A 200 19.74 -24.42 -10.94
N ILE A 201 19.63 -23.24 -11.54
CA ILE A 201 18.34 -22.62 -11.90
C ILE A 201 17.57 -23.55 -12.85
N GLU A 202 18.22 -24.06 -13.90
CA GLU A 202 17.61 -24.92 -14.89
C GLU A 202 17.10 -26.24 -14.27
N ASP A 203 17.89 -26.85 -13.39
CA ASP A 203 17.56 -28.14 -12.76
C ASP A 203 16.38 -28.00 -11.79
N VAL A 204 16.37 -26.95 -10.93
CA VAL A 204 15.23 -26.72 -10.02
C VAL A 204 13.94 -26.52 -10.80
N VAL A 205 13.96 -25.68 -11.84
CA VAL A 205 12.77 -25.43 -12.65
C VAL A 205 12.31 -26.69 -13.40
N ARG A 206 13.24 -27.41 -14.03
CA ARG A 206 12.93 -28.69 -14.68
C ARG A 206 12.27 -29.67 -13.71
N ASP A 207 12.83 -29.83 -12.53
CA ASP A 207 12.38 -30.81 -11.56
C ASP A 207 10.98 -30.47 -11.02
N VAL A 208 10.71 -29.19 -10.72
CA VAL A 208 9.39 -28.74 -10.28
C VAL A 208 8.34 -28.90 -11.40
N PHE A 209 8.65 -28.44 -12.62
CA PHE A 209 7.71 -28.55 -13.74
C PHE A 209 7.47 -29.98 -14.20
N SER A 210 8.47 -30.88 -14.07
CA SER A 210 8.28 -32.30 -14.30
C SER A 210 7.40 -32.96 -13.24
N ALA A 211 7.55 -32.54 -11.97
CA ALA A 211 6.76 -33.07 -10.86
C ALA A 211 5.32 -32.55 -10.85
N VAL A 212 5.10 -31.34 -11.39
CA VAL A 212 3.78 -30.66 -11.42
C VAL A 212 3.46 -30.18 -12.83
N PRO A 213 2.98 -31.05 -13.72
CA PRO A 213 2.53 -30.66 -15.05
C PRO A 213 1.34 -29.68 -14.99
N GLY A 214 1.21 -28.82 -15.99
CA GLY A 214 0.09 -27.88 -16.11
C GLY A 214 0.30 -26.51 -15.47
N LEU A 215 1.47 -26.24 -14.88
CA LEU A 215 1.86 -24.89 -14.44
C LEU A 215 1.87 -23.93 -15.64
N GLY A 216 1.40 -22.69 -15.41
CA GLY A 216 1.33 -21.62 -16.43
C GLY A 216 2.68 -21.00 -16.77
N GLY A 217 3.56 -20.94 -15.81
CA GLY A 217 4.88 -20.32 -15.95
C GLY A 217 5.45 -19.84 -14.61
N ILE A 218 6.45 -18.99 -14.72
CA ILE A 218 7.13 -18.35 -13.56
C ILE A 218 6.97 -16.84 -13.67
N ILE A 219 6.70 -16.19 -12.53
CA ILE A 219 6.86 -14.75 -12.36
C ILE A 219 8.07 -14.57 -11.46
N ASN A 220 9.16 -14.02 -11.97
CA ASN A 220 10.37 -13.79 -11.20
C ASN A 220 10.68 -12.30 -11.08
N ILE A 221 10.83 -11.78 -9.85
CA ILE A 221 11.49 -10.49 -9.68
C ILE A 221 12.97 -10.69 -10.00
N SER A 222 13.32 -10.44 -11.24
CA SER A 222 14.67 -10.63 -11.74
C SER A 222 15.59 -9.47 -11.38
N HIS A 223 14.98 -8.31 -11.06
CA HIS A 223 15.66 -7.11 -10.57
C HIS A 223 14.69 -6.25 -9.75
N GLY A 224 15.13 -5.72 -8.61
CA GLY A 224 14.30 -4.87 -7.75
C GLY A 224 14.92 -4.58 -6.39
N GLU A 225 14.07 -4.53 -5.37
CA GLU A 225 14.48 -4.24 -3.99
C GLU A 225 15.38 -5.33 -3.38
N MET A 226 15.28 -6.55 -3.88
CA MET A 226 16.09 -7.68 -3.44
C MET A 226 17.30 -7.86 -4.36
N VAL A 227 18.40 -8.32 -3.81
CA VAL A 227 19.61 -8.61 -4.57
C VAL A 227 19.47 -10.00 -5.19
N THR A 228 19.27 -10.04 -6.51
CA THR A 228 19.00 -11.29 -7.23
C THR A 228 20.20 -11.76 -8.07
N SER A 229 21.05 -10.84 -8.51
CA SER A 229 22.21 -11.16 -9.34
C SER A 229 23.27 -10.08 -9.24
N CYS A 230 24.41 -10.28 -9.91
CA CYS A 230 25.45 -9.27 -10.01
C CYS A 230 24.94 -7.94 -10.58
N LEU A 231 23.91 -7.97 -11.44
CA LEU A 231 23.29 -6.76 -11.97
C LEU A 231 22.73 -5.84 -10.88
N SER A 232 22.20 -6.41 -9.79
CA SER A 232 21.69 -5.65 -8.65
C SER A 232 22.74 -4.79 -7.96
N MET A 233 24.03 -5.06 -8.20
CA MET A 233 25.17 -4.33 -7.64
C MET A 233 25.83 -3.38 -8.65
N ALA A 234 25.28 -3.28 -9.86
CA ALA A 234 25.85 -2.42 -10.90
C ALA A 234 25.65 -0.93 -10.60
N PRO A 235 26.58 -0.06 -11.00
CA PRO A 235 26.42 1.38 -10.89
C PRO A 235 25.12 1.86 -11.56
N ASP A 236 24.47 2.87 -10.96
CA ASP A 236 23.21 3.46 -11.42
C ASP A 236 21.98 2.54 -11.43
N VAL A 237 22.14 1.27 -11.03
CA VAL A 237 21.08 0.26 -11.03
C VAL A 237 20.68 -0.13 -9.61
N THR A 238 21.54 0.09 -8.65
CA THR A 238 21.39 -0.42 -7.27
C THR A 238 20.57 0.51 -6.38
N TRP A 239 19.81 -0.11 -5.47
CA TRP A 239 19.22 0.53 -4.27
C TRP A 239 20.26 0.77 -3.18
N PHE A 240 21.44 0.16 -3.30
CA PHE A 240 22.49 0.21 -2.29
C PHE A 240 23.44 1.38 -2.60
N SER A 241 23.79 2.15 -1.59
CA SER A 241 24.63 3.33 -1.70
C SER A 241 26.09 3.05 -2.10
N GLU A 242 26.53 1.81 -2.01
CA GLU A 242 27.88 1.38 -2.32
C GLU A 242 27.89 0.55 -3.62
N ASN A 243 28.24 1.19 -4.72
CA ASN A 243 28.41 0.54 -6.02
C ASN A 243 29.66 -0.35 -6.02
N ARG A 244 29.49 -1.63 -5.72
CA ARG A 244 30.58 -2.62 -5.72
C ARG A 244 30.37 -3.67 -6.81
N PHE A 245 30.39 -3.24 -8.06
CA PHE A 245 30.32 -4.16 -9.18
C PHE A 245 31.70 -4.75 -9.47
N LEU A 246 32.09 -5.79 -8.70
CA LEU A 246 33.44 -6.37 -8.74
C LEU A 246 33.51 -7.75 -9.39
N CYS A 247 32.38 -8.34 -9.82
CA CYS A 247 32.38 -9.69 -10.39
C CYS A 247 33.14 -9.74 -11.73
N PRO A 248 34.27 -10.48 -11.82
CA PRO A 248 35.07 -10.51 -13.04
C PRO A 248 34.36 -11.18 -14.22
N ARG A 249 33.34 -12.02 -13.96
CA ARG A 249 32.54 -12.69 -15.00
C ARG A 249 31.47 -11.79 -15.60
N CYS A 250 31.09 -10.70 -14.91
CA CYS A 250 29.95 -9.88 -15.28
C CYS A 250 30.33 -8.45 -15.72
N ARG A 251 31.50 -7.96 -15.31
CA ARG A 251 31.88 -6.51 -15.47
C ARG A 251 31.82 -6.00 -16.90
N ASP A 252 32.09 -6.84 -17.88
CA ASP A 252 32.16 -6.45 -19.30
C ASP A 252 30.93 -6.92 -20.10
N VAL A 253 29.90 -7.41 -19.40
CA VAL A 253 28.66 -7.92 -20.03
C VAL A 253 27.60 -6.81 -20.04
N PRO A 254 26.92 -6.56 -21.17
CA PRO A 254 25.82 -5.62 -21.21
C PRO A 254 24.72 -5.95 -20.19
N PHE A 255 24.15 -4.94 -19.56
CA PHE A 255 23.18 -5.14 -18.46
C PHE A 255 21.91 -5.90 -18.90
N ALA A 256 21.39 -5.64 -20.10
CA ALA A 256 20.29 -6.41 -20.66
C ALA A 256 20.62 -7.91 -20.79
N GLU A 257 21.85 -8.21 -21.21
CA GLU A 257 22.32 -9.60 -21.29
C GLU A 257 22.50 -10.23 -19.91
N LEU A 258 23.02 -9.49 -18.90
CA LEU A 258 23.10 -9.98 -17.52
C LEU A 258 21.72 -10.30 -16.94
N HIS A 259 20.75 -9.47 -17.25
CA HIS A 259 19.35 -9.69 -16.86
C HIS A 259 18.81 -11.00 -17.47
N HIS A 260 19.04 -11.23 -18.74
CA HIS A 260 18.61 -12.43 -19.43
C HIS A 260 19.32 -13.71 -18.97
N ARG A 261 20.53 -13.62 -18.44
CA ARG A 261 21.26 -14.80 -17.88
C ARG A 261 20.56 -15.41 -16.69
N VAL A 262 19.75 -14.66 -15.98
CA VAL A 262 18.91 -15.14 -14.88
C VAL A 262 17.74 -15.97 -15.41
N VAL A 263 17.05 -15.48 -16.44
CA VAL A 263 15.76 -16.03 -16.89
C VAL A 263 15.88 -17.11 -17.97
N ARG A 264 16.93 -17.10 -18.79
CA ARG A 264 17.15 -18.15 -19.81
C ARG A 264 17.21 -19.56 -19.24
N PRO A 265 17.94 -19.83 -18.13
CA PRO A 265 17.94 -21.14 -17.51
C PRO A 265 16.55 -21.57 -17.03
N MET A 266 15.71 -20.63 -16.55
CA MET A 266 14.33 -20.93 -16.17
C MET A 266 13.51 -21.43 -17.38
N VAL A 267 13.64 -20.75 -18.52
CA VAL A 267 12.97 -21.19 -19.78
C VAL A 267 13.48 -22.56 -20.20
N ARG A 268 14.80 -22.81 -20.18
CA ARG A 268 15.36 -24.12 -20.53
C ARG A 268 14.85 -25.22 -19.61
N GLY A 269 14.78 -24.97 -18.29
CA GLY A 269 14.22 -25.91 -17.32
C GLY A 269 12.78 -26.29 -17.63
N MET A 270 11.92 -25.31 -17.92
CA MET A 270 10.54 -25.56 -18.35
C MET A 270 10.48 -26.38 -19.63
N ARG A 271 11.28 -26.05 -20.66
CA ARG A 271 11.32 -26.80 -21.92
C ARG A 271 11.82 -28.24 -21.72
N ALA A 272 12.85 -28.44 -20.87
CA ALA A 272 13.35 -29.76 -20.52
C ALA A 272 12.30 -30.63 -19.78
N ALA A 273 11.35 -30.00 -19.09
CA ALA A 273 10.19 -30.67 -18.48
C ALA A 273 9.00 -30.84 -19.46
N GLY A 274 9.15 -30.48 -20.74
CA GLY A 274 8.09 -30.55 -21.73
C GLY A 274 7.00 -29.48 -21.59
N SER A 275 7.25 -28.40 -20.82
CA SER A 275 6.30 -27.30 -20.61
C SER A 275 6.47 -26.21 -21.66
N ASP A 276 5.35 -25.65 -22.14
CA ASP A 276 5.28 -24.45 -22.98
C ASP A 276 5.15 -23.14 -22.16
N GLY A 277 5.24 -23.24 -20.85
CA GLY A 277 5.18 -22.12 -19.91
C GLY A 277 6.16 -21.00 -20.27
N VAL A 278 5.92 -19.81 -19.76
CA VAL A 278 6.76 -18.63 -19.98
C VAL A 278 7.27 -18.06 -18.67
N VAL A 279 8.35 -17.30 -18.74
CA VAL A 279 8.86 -16.50 -17.61
C VAL A 279 8.40 -15.06 -17.78
N VAL A 280 7.63 -14.56 -16.83
CA VAL A 280 7.41 -13.13 -16.64
C VAL A 280 8.57 -12.60 -15.83
N SER A 281 9.50 -11.92 -16.49
CA SER A 281 10.70 -11.34 -15.90
C SER A 281 10.39 -9.94 -15.41
N TRP A 282 10.35 -9.76 -14.11
CA TRP A 282 9.88 -8.53 -13.52
C TRP A 282 11.04 -7.66 -13.04
N VAL A 283 11.19 -6.48 -13.67
CA VAL A 283 11.90 -5.36 -13.10
C VAL A 283 10.93 -4.64 -12.18
N TYR A 284 11.02 -4.98 -10.88
CA TYR A 284 10.04 -4.54 -9.90
C TYR A 284 10.22 -3.05 -9.68
N ARG A 285 10.97 -2.54 -8.94
CA ARG A 285 11.05 -1.15 -8.56
C ARG A 285 12.45 -0.59 -8.84
N HIS A 286 12.51 0.64 -9.26
CA HIS A 286 13.78 1.32 -9.46
C HIS A 286 13.86 2.57 -8.56
N PRO A 287 15.04 2.89 -7.97
CA PRO A 287 15.18 4.03 -7.05
C PRO A 287 14.96 5.40 -7.71
N LYS A 288 14.99 5.47 -9.04
CA LYS A 288 14.81 6.71 -9.80
C LYS A 288 13.48 6.65 -10.57
N PRO A 289 12.80 7.79 -10.77
CA PRO A 289 11.58 7.86 -11.59
C PRO A 289 11.80 7.39 -13.03
N GLU A 290 13.01 7.51 -13.51
CA GLU A 290 13.39 7.06 -14.85
C GLU A 290 14.05 5.69 -14.78
N LEU A 291 13.50 4.71 -15.50
CA LEU A 291 14.16 3.43 -15.68
C LEU A 291 15.43 3.60 -16.52
N PRO A 292 16.53 2.91 -16.18
CA PRO A 292 17.73 2.88 -16.99
C PRO A 292 17.45 2.35 -18.40
N ALA A 293 18.22 2.82 -19.36
CA ALA A 293 18.07 2.44 -20.77
C ALA A 293 18.13 0.92 -21.01
N TRP A 294 18.92 0.19 -20.21
CA TRP A 294 19.04 -1.25 -20.34
C TRP A 294 17.73 -2.02 -20.11
N VAL A 295 16.79 -1.47 -19.32
CA VAL A 295 15.49 -2.11 -19.07
C VAL A 295 14.66 -2.17 -20.35
N ALA A 296 14.61 -1.05 -21.09
CA ALA A 296 13.92 -1.01 -22.37
C ALA A 296 14.64 -1.86 -23.44
N GLU A 297 15.98 -1.95 -23.37
CA GLU A 297 16.75 -2.85 -24.24
C GLU A 297 16.50 -4.32 -23.87
N ALA A 298 16.45 -4.67 -22.60
CA ALA A 298 16.09 -6.02 -22.16
C ALA A 298 14.71 -6.43 -22.69
N ALA A 299 13.74 -5.53 -22.65
CA ALA A 299 12.41 -5.80 -23.20
C ALA A 299 12.43 -6.01 -24.73
N ALA A 300 13.22 -5.21 -25.45
CA ALA A 300 13.36 -5.37 -26.91
C ALA A 300 14.10 -6.65 -27.33
N THR A 301 15.03 -7.13 -26.49
CA THR A 301 15.88 -8.30 -26.77
C THR A 301 15.46 -9.54 -25.94
N ALA A 302 14.28 -9.52 -25.33
CA ALA A 302 13.80 -10.61 -24.51
C ALA A 302 13.87 -11.96 -25.24
N PRO A 303 14.43 -13.00 -24.62
CA PRO A 303 14.50 -14.32 -25.21
C PRO A 303 13.11 -14.92 -25.46
N ASP A 304 13.01 -15.88 -26.40
CA ASP A 304 11.79 -16.60 -26.60
C ASP A 304 11.36 -17.32 -25.30
N GLY A 305 10.08 -17.20 -24.95
CA GLY A 305 9.55 -17.70 -23.68
C GLY A 305 9.73 -16.75 -22.48
N VAL A 306 10.25 -15.54 -22.70
CA VAL A 306 10.32 -14.49 -21.68
C VAL A 306 9.38 -13.32 -22.04
N ILE A 307 8.69 -12.80 -21.04
CA ILE A 307 7.86 -11.59 -21.12
C ILE A 307 8.40 -10.62 -20.08
N GLU A 308 8.87 -9.47 -20.54
CA GLU A 308 9.35 -8.46 -19.60
C GLU A 308 8.19 -7.71 -18.95
N GLN A 309 8.28 -7.51 -17.65
CA GLN A 309 7.29 -6.83 -16.81
C GLN A 309 7.90 -5.66 -16.05
N SER A 310 7.17 -4.57 -15.99
CA SER A 310 7.45 -3.44 -15.10
C SER A 310 6.16 -2.94 -14.45
N ASN A 311 6.30 -2.13 -13.40
CA ASN A 311 5.17 -1.50 -12.75
C ASN A 311 4.61 -0.40 -13.66
N PHE A 312 3.29 -0.42 -13.90
CA PHE A 312 2.65 0.41 -14.91
C PHE A 312 2.64 1.90 -14.54
N GLU A 313 2.35 2.19 -13.28
CA GLU A 313 2.21 3.55 -12.77
C GLU A 313 3.44 4.07 -12.02
N ASP A 314 4.43 3.25 -11.70
CA ASP A 314 5.60 3.67 -10.91
C ASP A 314 6.42 4.74 -11.66
N GLY A 315 6.59 5.89 -11.02
CA GLY A 315 7.19 7.07 -11.64
C GLY A 315 6.21 7.96 -12.43
N SER A 316 4.90 7.74 -12.29
CA SER A 316 3.89 8.63 -12.85
C SER A 316 3.79 9.94 -12.07
N PHE A 317 3.36 10.99 -12.74
CA PHE A 317 3.11 12.30 -12.14
C PHE A 317 1.65 12.68 -12.25
N LEU A 318 1.11 13.27 -11.18
CA LEU A 318 -0.19 13.95 -11.19
C LEU A 318 0.00 15.41 -10.75
N PHE A 319 -0.76 16.31 -11.35
CA PHE A 319 -0.82 17.70 -10.90
C PHE A 319 -1.94 17.84 -9.87
N GLN A 320 -1.56 18.04 -8.62
CA GLN A 320 -2.51 18.15 -7.49
C GLN A 320 -2.16 19.37 -6.64
N GLU A 321 -3.17 20.19 -6.34
CA GLU A 321 -3.04 21.38 -5.47
C GLU A 321 -1.85 22.27 -5.86
N GLY A 322 -1.75 22.59 -7.16
CA GLY A 322 -0.75 23.53 -7.69
C GLY A 322 0.66 22.98 -7.87
N ALA A 323 0.90 21.69 -7.62
CA ALA A 323 2.23 21.07 -7.78
C ALA A 323 2.15 19.71 -8.47
N TRP A 324 3.25 19.35 -9.16
CA TRP A 324 3.45 18.00 -9.67
C TRP A 324 3.85 17.07 -8.53
N ARG A 325 3.10 15.96 -8.38
CA ARG A 325 3.33 14.93 -7.38
C ARG A 325 3.81 13.66 -8.07
N LEU A 326 4.81 13.02 -7.51
CA LEU A 326 5.41 11.78 -8.02
C LEU A 326 4.80 10.58 -7.29
N GLY A 327 4.21 9.66 -8.04
CA GLY A 327 3.77 8.37 -7.54
C GLY A 327 4.86 7.31 -7.68
N SER A 328 4.88 6.39 -6.73
CA SER A 328 5.65 5.15 -6.84
C SER A 328 4.72 4.03 -7.36
N ASP A 329 4.70 2.85 -6.74
CA ASP A 329 3.89 1.71 -7.14
C ASP A 329 2.57 1.63 -6.34
N TYR A 330 1.66 0.75 -6.78
CA TYR A 330 0.40 0.37 -6.12
C TYR A 330 -0.73 1.40 -6.20
N TRP A 331 -0.85 2.14 -7.31
CA TRP A 331 -1.88 3.16 -7.48
C TRP A 331 -3.04 2.68 -8.36
N ILE A 332 -4.27 2.82 -7.85
CA ILE A 332 -5.51 2.80 -8.66
C ILE A 332 -5.91 4.23 -9.03
N SER A 333 -5.75 5.19 -8.11
CA SER A 333 -6.09 6.60 -8.31
C SER A 333 -5.28 7.27 -9.41
N CYS A 334 -4.06 6.78 -9.67
CA CYS A 334 -3.21 7.20 -10.77
C CYS A 334 -3.29 6.17 -11.91
N PRO A 335 -4.03 6.44 -12.99
CA PRO A 335 -4.20 5.47 -14.07
C PRO A 335 -2.91 5.11 -14.81
N GLY A 336 -1.86 5.93 -14.74
CA GLY A 336 -0.66 5.75 -15.55
C GLY A 336 -0.90 6.01 -17.06
N PRO A 337 -0.01 5.57 -17.95
CA PRO A 337 1.27 4.93 -17.65
C PRO A 337 2.31 5.91 -17.11
N SER A 338 3.37 5.40 -16.49
CA SER A 338 4.58 6.19 -16.32
C SER A 338 5.32 6.32 -17.65
N SER A 339 6.09 7.38 -17.81
CA SER A 339 6.95 7.56 -19.00
C SER A 339 7.98 6.44 -19.13
N ALA A 340 8.43 5.91 -18.01
CA ALA A 340 9.35 4.78 -17.94
C ALA A 340 8.72 3.51 -18.51
N PHE A 341 7.51 3.15 -18.06
CA PHE A 341 6.77 2.01 -18.60
C PHE A 341 6.48 2.17 -20.10
N ALA A 342 6.04 3.37 -20.52
CA ALA A 342 5.75 3.63 -21.93
C ALA A 342 6.95 3.34 -22.83
N ARG A 343 8.16 3.78 -22.46
CA ARG A 343 9.39 3.49 -23.20
C ARG A 343 9.69 1.99 -23.29
N VAL A 344 9.50 1.25 -22.20
CA VAL A 344 9.70 -0.21 -22.18
C VAL A 344 8.72 -0.89 -23.13
N ALA A 345 7.43 -0.54 -23.07
CA ALA A 345 6.40 -1.10 -23.92
C ALA A 345 6.63 -0.77 -25.41
N GLU A 346 6.94 0.48 -25.75
CA GLU A 346 7.26 0.91 -27.13
C GLU A 346 8.43 0.12 -27.70
N ARG A 347 9.51 -0.04 -26.92
CA ARG A 347 10.70 -0.78 -27.37
C ARG A 347 10.41 -2.28 -27.53
N ALA A 348 9.68 -2.90 -26.63
CA ALA A 348 9.26 -4.29 -26.74
C ALA A 348 8.39 -4.51 -27.98
N CYS A 349 7.34 -3.69 -28.15
CA CYS A 349 6.43 -3.79 -29.30
C CYS A 349 7.12 -3.56 -30.64
N ALA A 350 8.02 -2.57 -30.74
CA ALA A 350 8.80 -2.32 -31.96
C ALA A 350 9.70 -3.51 -32.33
N ALA A 351 10.12 -4.32 -31.37
CA ALA A 351 10.89 -5.54 -31.56
C ALA A 351 10.01 -6.81 -31.73
N GLY A 352 8.67 -6.67 -31.76
CA GLY A 352 7.73 -7.80 -31.84
C GLY A 352 7.71 -8.66 -30.56
N ARG A 353 8.08 -8.10 -29.42
CA ARG A 353 8.11 -8.78 -28.11
C ARG A 353 6.85 -8.48 -27.29
N ARG A 354 6.46 -9.42 -26.45
CA ARG A 354 5.38 -9.26 -25.49
C ARG A 354 5.85 -8.42 -24.31
N VAL A 355 4.91 -7.66 -23.73
CA VAL A 355 5.15 -6.88 -22.52
C VAL A 355 4.04 -7.09 -21.52
N SER A 356 4.40 -7.23 -20.25
CA SER A 356 3.48 -7.37 -19.13
C SER A 356 3.45 -6.10 -18.28
N ALA A 357 2.25 -5.73 -17.83
CA ALA A 357 2.05 -4.66 -16.87
C ALA A 357 1.73 -5.23 -15.48
N LYS A 358 2.50 -4.84 -14.47
CA LYS A 358 2.04 -5.03 -13.09
C LYS A 358 1.16 -3.85 -12.71
N ILE A 359 -0.07 -4.15 -12.30
CA ILE A 359 -1.11 -3.19 -11.94
C ILE A 359 -1.82 -3.58 -10.64
N GLN A 360 -2.78 -2.78 -10.20
CA GLN A 360 -3.73 -3.13 -9.14
C GLN A 360 -5.15 -3.12 -9.73
N VAL A 361 -5.94 -4.14 -9.41
CA VAL A 361 -7.32 -4.29 -9.92
C VAL A 361 -8.33 -4.19 -8.78
N SER A 362 -8.36 -5.13 -7.83
CA SER A 362 -9.41 -5.17 -6.81
C SER A 362 -9.23 -4.10 -5.74
N CYS A 363 -8.04 -3.97 -5.19
CA CYS A 363 -7.66 -2.96 -4.21
C CYS A 363 -6.18 -2.60 -4.34
N SER A 364 -5.72 -1.65 -3.52
CA SER A 364 -4.35 -1.16 -3.54
C SER A 364 -3.90 -0.74 -2.15
N HIS A 365 -2.63 -0.38 -2.00
CA HIS A 365 -2.11 0.23 -0.77
C HIS A 365 -2.82 1.54 -0.39
N GLU A 366 -3.56 2.15 -1.30
CA GLU A 366 -4.28 3.39 -1.02
C GLU A 366 -5.40 3.18 0.01
N ILE A 367 -6.18 2.07 -0.13
CA ILE A 367 -7.19 1.62 0.85
C ILE A 367 -7.30 0.09 0.77
N ALA A 368 -6.29 -0.63 1.26
CA ALA A 368 -6.25 -2.10 1.17
C ALA A 368 -7.25 -2.82 2.09
N THR A 369 -7.88 -2.10 3.01
CA THR A 369 -8.90 -2.62 3.94
C THR A 369 -10.31 -2.69 3.34
N ILE A 370 -10.48 -2.21 2.11
CA ILE A 370 -11.66 -2.46 1.28
C ILE A 370 -11.25 -3.48 0.21
N PRO A 371 -11.79 -4.71 0.22
CA PRO A 371 -11.31 -5.81 -0.64
C PRO A 371 -11.53 -5.56 -2.13
N VAL A 372 -12.55 -4.77 -2.47
CA VAL A 372 -12.90 -4.37 -3.84
C VAL A 372 -13.28 -2.89 -3.81
N LEU A 373 -12.41 -2.04 -4.33
CA LEU A 373 -12.69 -0.62 -4.47
C LEU A 373 -13.67 -0.41 -5.63
N PRO A 374 -14.85 0.19 -5.43
CA PRO A 374 -15.87 0.30 -6.48
C PRO A 374 -15.56 1.48 -7.44
N VAL A 375 -14.41 1.42 -8.13
CA VAL A 375 -13.89 2.52 -8.99
C VAL A 375 -13.56 2.06 -10.42
N PRO A 376 -14.48 1.36 -11.12
CA PRO A 376 -14.20 0.75 -12.43
C PRO A 376 -13.85 1.77 -13.53
N GLY A 377 -14.23 3.04 -13.38
CA GLY A 377 -13.83 4.11 -14.31
C GLY A 377 -12.31 4.32 -14.35
N LEU A 378 -11.62 4.17 -13.21
CA LEU A 378 -10.16 4.27 -13.16
C LEU A 378 -9.49 3.08 -13.86
N LEU A 379 -10.06 1.88 -13.75
CA LEU A 379 -9.59 0.74 -14.54
C LEU A 379 -9.80 0.96 -16.04
N TYR A 380 -10.94 1.52 -16.46
CA TYR A 380 -11.16 1.87 -17.87
C TYR A 380 -10.02 2.76 -18.40
N ARG A 381 -9.68 3.83 -17.67
CA ARG A 381 -8.61 4.76 -18.04
C ARG A 381 -7.25 4.04 -18.13
N LYS A 382 -6.94 3.17 -17.18
CA LYS A 382 -5.72 2.36 -17.12
C LYS A 382 -5.63 1.36 -18.27
N PHE A 383 -6.66 0.56 -18.49
CA PHE A 383 -6.69 -0.47 -19.53
C PHE A 383 -6.65 0.13 -20.95
N ARG A 384 -7.31 1.28 -21.16
CA ARG A 384 -7.21 2.03 -22.42
C ARG A 384 -5.76 2.41 -22.72
N ALA A 385 -5.03 2.90 -21.73
CA ALA A 385 -3.62 3.25 -21.90
C ALA A 385 -2.74 2.00 -22.13
N MET A 386 -3.00 0.89 -21.40
CA MET A 386 -2.32 -0.38 -21.61
C MET A 386 -2.48 -0.89 -23.05
N ARG A 387 -3.72 -0.88 -23.57
CA ARG A 387 -3.98 -1.32 -24.95
C ARG A 387 -3.28 -0.45 -25.97
N ALA A 388 -3.31 0.87 -25.78
CA ALA A 388 -2.64 1.82 -26.67
C ALA A 388 -1.11 1.60 -26.74
N LEU A 389 -0.50 1.08 -25.67
CA LEU A 389 0.92 0.73 -25.60
C LEU A 389 1.22 -0.71 -26.04
N GLY A 390 0.23 -1.49 -26.50
CA GLY A 390 0.43 -2.86 -26.94
C GLY A 390 0.77 -3.85 -25.83
N VAL A 391 0.34 -3.57 -24.58
CA VAL A 391 0.48 -4.52 -23.46
C VAL A 391 -0.29 -5.80 -23.77
N THR A 392 0.32 -6.96 -23.56
CA THR A 392 -0.26 -8.27 -23.88
C THR A 392 -0.59 -9.10 -22.66
N ASP A 393 -0.04 -8.76 -21.50
CA ASP A 393 -0.12 -9.53 -20.27
C ASP A 393 -0.23 -8.61 -19.07
N ALA A 394 -0.86 -9.06 -17.99
CA ALA A 394 -0.91 -8.28 -16.76
C ALA A 394 -0.92 -9.16 -15.50
N MET A 395 -0.18 -8.67 -14.49
CA MET A 395 -0.26 -9.10 -13.11
C MET A 395 -1.19 -8.14 -12.37
N TYR A 396 -2.33 -8.63 -11.89
CA TYR A 396 -3.46 -7.83 -11.40
C TYR A 396 -3.34 -7.35 -9.96
N CYS A 397 -2.40 -7.88 -9.22
CA CYS A 397 -2.23 -7.48 -7.82
C CYS A 397 -0.83 -7.84 -7.31
N TRP A 398 -0.45 -7.17 -6.23
CA TRP A 398 0.61 -7.61 -5.34
C TRP A 398 0.03 -8.56 -4.28
N TYR A 399 0.54 -8.52 -3.06
CA TYR A 399 0.06 -9.37 -1.97
C TYR A 399 -1.38 -9.10 -1.50
N PHE A 400 -2.06 -8.08 -2.03
CA PHE A 400 -3.49 -7.82 -1.73
C PHE A 400 -4.43 -8.90 -2.24
N GLY A 401 -4.00 -9.67 -3.23
CA GLY A 401 -4.81 -10.71 -3.83
C GLY A 401 -6.01 -10.22 -4.63
N ALA A 402 -6.80 -11.16 -5.12
CA ALA A 402 -8.03 -10.91 -5.83
C ALA A 402 -9.24 -11.30 -4.98
N ALA A 403 -9.96 -10.30 -4.47
CA ALA A 403 -11.32 -10.51 -4.00
C ALA A 403 -12.26 -10.43 -5.21
N PRO A 404 -13.12 -11.44 -5.45
CA PRO A 404 -14.15 -11.39 -6.48
C PRO A 404 -15.06 -10.17 -6.31
N GLY A 405 -15.44 -9.54 -7.42
CA GLY A 405 -16.31 -8.38 -7.41
C GLY A 405 -16.21 -7.53 -8.67
N ILE A 406 -16.84 -6.35 -8.60
CA ILE A 406 -17.02 -5.46 -9.74
C ILE A 406 -15.71 -5.09 -10.46
N MET A 407 -14.59 -4.96 -9.74
CA MET A 407 -13.32 -4.58 -10.35
C MET A 407 -12.73 -5.69 -11.21
N ASN A 408 -12.81 -6.96 -10.79
CA ASN A 408 -12.41 -8.09 -11.65
C ASN A 408 -13.33 -8.22 -12.87
N ARG A 409 -14.67 -8.04 -12.68
CA ARG A 409 -15.64 -8.03 -13.80
C ARG A 409 -15.30 -6.95 -14.81
N ALA A 410 -15.02 -5.74 -14.34
CA ALA A 410 -14.58 -4.64 -15.17
C ALA A 410 -13.28 -4.98 -15.92
N ALA A 411 -12.25 -5.47 -15.24
CA ALA A 411 -10.98 -5.84 -15.84
C ALA A 411 -11.16 -6.97 -16.89
N GLY A 412 -12.02 -7.94 -16.59
CA GLY A 412 -12.37 -9.02 -17.53
C GLY A 412 -13.00 -8.48 -18.80
N MET A 413 -14.01 -7.60 -18.71
CA MET A 413 -14.62 -6.96 -19.89
C MET A 413 -13.63 -6.09 -20.67
N LEU A 414 -12.85 -5.28 -19.95
CA LEU A 414 -11.86 -4.38 -20.54
C LEU A 414 -10.76 -5.13 -21.31
N ALA A 415 -10.47 -6.39 -20.96
CA ALA A 415 -9.54 -7.22 -21.72
C ALA A 415 -10.01 -7.54 -23.14
N PHE A 416 -11.29 -7.30 -23.47
CA PHE A 416 -11.88 -7.46 -24.81
C PHE A 416 -12.36 -6.15 -25.42
N ASP A 417 -12.31 -5.03 -24.68
CA ASP A 417 -12.82 -3.73 -25.11
C ASP A 417 -11.90 -3.09 -26.13
N ASP A 418 -12.48 -2.38 -27.10
CA ASP A 418 -11.71 -1.61 -28.08
C ASP A 418 -11.62 -0.12 -27.73
N PHE A 419 -12.30 0.29 -26.66
CA PHE A 419 -12.36 1.65 -26.11
C PHE A 419 -12.96 2.71 -27.03
N SER A 420 -13.77 2.29 -28.01
CA SER A 420 -14.39 3.19 -28.97
C SER A 420 -15.54 4.03 -28.38
N ASP A 421 -16.30 3.46 -27.41
CA ASP A 421 -17.54 4.05 -26.91
C ASP A 421 -17.36 5.01 -25.71
N GLY A 422 -16.20 4.99 -25.09
CA GLY A 422 -15.90 5.84 -23.95
C GLY A 422 -16.26 5.25 -22.57
N GLU A 423 -15.79 5.94 -21.52
CA GLU A 423 -15.90 5.47 -20.12
C GLU A 423 -17.35 5.34 -19.65
N ASP A 424 -18.19 6.33 -19.94
CA ASP A 424 -19.58 6.35 -19.47
C ASP A 424 -20.41 5.21 -20.09
N ALA A 425 -20.20 4.92 -21.38
CA ALA A 425 -20.84 3.79 -22.04
C ALA A 425 -20.34 2.45 -21.48
N PHE A 426 -19.05 2.34 -21.17
CA PHE A 426 -18.50 1.15 -20.52
C PHE A 426 -19.12 0.93 -19.14
N LEU A 427 -19.21 1.97 -18.30
CA LEU A 427 -19.80 1.86 -16.97
C LEU A 427 -21.28 1.47 -17.03
N LEU A 428 -22.01 1.98 -18.04
CA LEU A 428 -23.40 1.60 -18.24
C LEU A 428 -23.51 0.11 -18.63
N ARG A 429 -22.76 -0.37 -19.62
CA ARG A 429 -22.74 -1.80 -20.00
C ARG A 429 -22.38 -2.70 -18.83
N LEU A 430 -21.40 -2.30 -18.01
CA LEU A 430 -21.00 -3.06 -16.83
C LEU A 430 -22.14 -3.13 -15.80
N ALA A 431 -22.90 -2.04 -15.64
CA ALA A 431 -24.02 -1.99 -14.70
C ALA A 431 -25.25 -2.77 -15.23
N GLU A 432 -25.53 -2.77 -16.54
CA GLU A 432 -26.65 -3.48 -17.16
C GLU A 432 -26.64 -4.97 -16.85
N LEU A 433 -25.44 -5.57 -16.69
CA LEU A 433 -25.30 -6.99 -16.42
C LEU A 433 -26.05 -7.45 -15.16
N GLU A 434 -26.17 -6.57 -14.16
CA GLU A 434 -26.71 -6.96 -12.86
C GLU A 434 -27.74 -5.99 -12.27
N TRP A 435 -27.73 -4.72 -12.70
CA TRP A 435 -28.62 -3.68 -12.15
C TRP A 435 -29.82 -3.40 -13.05
N LYS A 436 -29.87 -4.00 -14.26
CA LYS A 436 -31.02 -3.90 -15.20
C LYS A 436 -31.49 -2.45 -15.36
N ASP A 437 -32.77 -2.19 -15.04
CA ASP A 437 -33.38 -0.84 -15.17
C ASP A 437 -32.68 0.24 -14.30
N ASP A 438 -31.95 -0.16 -13.25
CA ASP A 438 -31.21 0.77 -12.39
C ASP A 438 -29.75 0.92 -12.81
N ALA A 439 -29.33 0.31 -13.91
CA ALA A 439 -27.98 0.42 -14.45
C ALA A 439 -27.49 1.87 -14.59
N PRO A 440 -28.29 2.82 -15.10
CA PRO A 440 -27.85 4.23 -15.17
C PRO A 440 -27.54 4.85 -13.82
N ARG A 441 -28.27 4.46 -12.75
CA ARG A 441 -28.00 4.95 -11.40
C ARG A 441 -26.71 4.38 -10.86
N MET A 442 -26.50 3.07 -11.02
CA MET A 442 -25.29 2.42 -10.53
C MET A 442 -24.05 2.85 -11.30
N ALA A 443 -24.14 3.03 -12.62
CA ALA A 443 -23.06 3.59 -13.43
C ALA A 443 -22.66 4.99 -12.94
N LYS A 444 -23.66 5.85 -12.62
CA LYS A 444 -23.42 7.18 -12.02
C LYS A 444 -22.72 7.07 -10.65
N VAL A 445 -23.11 6.11 -9.80
CA VAL A 445 -22.46 5.87 -8.51
C VAL A 445 -21.00 5.45 -8.70
N TRP A 446 -20.72 4.49 -9.58
CA TRP A 446 -19.35 4.05 -9.83
C TRP A 446 -18.48 5.15 -10.46
N LYS A 447 -19.09 5.99 -11.32
CA LYS A 447 -18.39 7.16 -11.85
C LYS A 447 -18.00 8.13 -10.75
N ALA A 448 -18.93 8.46 -9.86
CA ALA A 448 -18.70 9.34 -8.73
C ALA A 448 -17.60 8.79 -7.79
N CYS A 449 -17.63 7.48 -7.50
CA CYS A 449 -16.57 6.81 -6.75
C CYS A 449 -15.20 6.94 -7.45
N SER A 450 -15.17 6.70 -8.77
CA SER A 450 -13.93 6.77 -9.57
C SER A 450 -13.37 8.20 -9.62
N ASP A 451 -14.23 9.19 -9.87
CA ASP A 451 -13.82 10.59 -9.94
C ASP A 451 -13.43 11.14 -8.55
N GLY A 452 -14.09 10.67 -7.49
CA GLY A 452 -13.68 10.94 -6.10
C GLY A 452 -12.31 10.38 -5.81
N PHE A 453 -12.11 9.09 -6.06
CA PHE A 453 -10.85 8.39 -5.78
C PHE A 453 -9.66 8.95 -6.56
N ALA A 454 -9.87 9.49 -7.76
CA ALA A 454 -8.84 10.17 -8.55
C ALA A 454 -8.21 11.40 -7.84
N ASN A 455 -8.84 11.91 -6.77
CA ASN A 455 -8.28 12.97 -5.93
C ASN A 455 -7.49 12.44 -4.73
N TYR A 456 -7.23 11.14 -4.65
CA TYR A 456 -6.39 10.60 -3.58
C TYR A 456 -5.01 11.27 -3.61
N PRO A 457 -4.47 11.76 -2.46
CA PRO A 457 -3.17 12.43 -2.44
C PRO A 457 -2.06 11.51 -2.94
N LEU A 458 -1.42 11.85 -4.04
CA LEU A 458 -0.36 11.03 -4.63
C LEU A 458 0.93 11.18 -3.81
N SER A 459 1.01 10.44 -2.72
CA SER A 459 2.16 10.38 -1.81
C SER A 459 2.25 9.01 -1.15
N ASN A 460 3.42 8.39 -1.20
CA ASN A 460 3.66 7.12 -0.50
C ASN A 460 3.49 7.25 1.00
N LYS A 461 3.70 8.43 1.57
CA LYS A 461 3.50 8.65 3.00
C LYS A 461 2.02 8.66 3.36
N VAL A 462 1.19 9.35 2.58
CA VAL A 462 -0.27 9.28 2.77
C VAL A 462 -0.77 7.85 2.52
N GLN A 463 -0.23 7.17 1.51
CA GLN A 463 -0.61 5.80 1.17
C GLN A 463 -0.34 4.82 2.33
N TYR A 464 0.81 4.93 3.00
CA TYR A 464 1.20 3.97 4.04
C TYR A 464 0.82 4.41 5.45
N TYR A 465 0.76 5.71 5.74
CA TYR A 465 0.61 6.26 7.09
C TYR A 465 -0.54 7.25 7.22
N GLY A 466 -1.22 7.57 6.14
CA GLY A 466 -2.36 8.46 6.13
C GLY A 466 -3.65 7.80 6.64
N PRO A 467 -4.73 8.57 6.75
CA PRO A 467 -5.96 8.14 7.40
C PRO A 467 -6.84 7.20 6.56
N TYR A 468 -6.40 6.78 5.37
CA TYR A 468 -7.30 6.06 4.46
C TYR A 468 -7.34 4.55 4.67
N HIS A 469 -6.30 3.93 5.23
CA HIS A 469 -6.36 2.48 5.53
C HIS A 469 -7.29 2.16 6.70
N GLN A 470 -7.16 2.91 7.77
CA GLN A 470 -7.77 2.59 9.05
C GLN A 470 -8.28 3.84 9.80
N GLY A 471 -8.31 4.99 9.15
CA GLY A 471 -8.77 6.23 9.75
C GLY A 471 -10.20 6.20 10.27
N VAL A 472 -11.03 5.27 9.77
CA VAL A 472 -12.36 4.97 10.30
C VAL A 472 -12.34 4.48 11.75
N ALA A 473 -11.19 3.98 12.23
CA ALA A 473 -10.96 3.52 13.59
C ALA A 473 -10.07 4.49 14.41
N TRP A 474 -9.47 5.50 13.79
CA TRP A 474 -8.56 6.41 14.49
C TRP A 474 -9.31 7.38 15.40
N PRO A 475 -8.84 7.60 16.64
CA PRO A 475 -9.37 8.63 17.51
C PRO A 475 -9.05 10.02 16.93
N LEU A 476 -9.92 11.01 17.22
CA LEU A 476 -9.65 12.43 17.02
C LEU A 476 -9.27 13.04 18.36
N ARG A 477 -8.01 13.39 18.56
CA ARG A 477 -7.47 13.82 19.86
C ARG A 477 -7.45 15.34 19.97
N ALA A 478 -8.16 15.87 20.95
CA ALA A 478 -8.17 17.30 21.24
C ALA A 478 -6.85 17.77 21.86
N GLU A 479 -6.23 16.94 22.70
CA GLU A 479 -4.89 17.16 23.23
C GLU A 479 -3.82 16.77 22.20
N ILE A 480 -2.65 17.43 22.33
CA ILE A 480 -1.45 16.99 21.62
C ILE A 480 -0.84 15.86 22.44
N GLU A 481 -0.78 14.68 21.88
CA GLU A 481 -0.21 13.49 22.50
C GLU A 481 0.96 12.95 21.68
N MET A 482 1.96 12.40 22.40
CA MET A 482 3.13 11.77 21.79
C MET A 482 2.95 10.27 21.50
N ARG A 483 1.72 9.78 21.62
CA ARG A 483 1.40 8.38 21.33
C ARG A 483 0.97 8.23 19.87
N PRO A 484 1.34 7.15 19.21
CA PRO A 484 0.80 6.82 17.89
C PRO A 484 -0.73 6.85 17.90
N MET A 485 -1.33 7.32 16.80
CA MET A 485 -2.78 7.21 16.63
C MET A 485 -3.19 5.78 16.47
N ASN A 486 -2.41 5.05 15.72
CA ASN A 486 -2.50 3.62 15.56
C ASN A 486 -1.15 3.08 15.07
N ASP A 487 -0.91 1.79 15.26
CA ASP A 487 0.25 1.13 14.66
C ASP A 487 0.07 1.08 13.15
N SER A 488 1.13 1.40 12.41
CA SER A 488 1.11 1.18 10.97
C SER A 488 1.10 -0.32 10.67
N TRP A 489 0.37 -0.71 9.63
CA TRP A 489 0.44 -2.08 9.12
C TRP A 489 1.84 -2.44 8.57
N ILE A 490 2.64 -1.43 8.23
CA ILE A 490 4.07 -1.59 8.03
C ILE A 490 4.75 -1.37 9.38
N PRO A 491 5.21 -2.43 10.05
CA PRO A 491 5.97 -2.30 11.27
C PRO A 491 7.22 -1.43 11.03
N HIS A 492 7.71 -0.74 12.07
CA HIS A 492 8.94 0.08 12.08
C HIS A 492 8.87 1.45 11.38
N GLN A 493 7.69 1.91 11.02
CA GLN A 493 7.59 3.33 10.66
C GLN A 493 7.50 4.18 11.92
N PRO A 494 8.01 5.42 11.86
CA PRO A 494 7.86 6.33 12.98
C PRO A 494 6.38 6.40 13.34
N ALA A 495 6.11 6.19 14.60
CA ALA A 495 4.79 6.38 15.13
C ALA A 495 4.39 7.82 14.90
N CYS A 496 3.38 8.06 14.07
CA CYS A 496 2.93 9.41 13.78
C CYS A 496 2.28 10.08 14.98
N GLY A 497 1.86 9.33 15.99
CA GLY A 497 1.10 9.88 17.08
C GLY A 497 -0.10 10.65 16.55
N ASP A 498 -0.29 11.86 17.05
CA ASP A 498 -1.19 12.84 16.47
C ASP A 498 -0.45 13.89 15.62
N MET A 499 0.79 13.61 15.26
CA MET A 499 1.62 14.46 14.41
C MET A 499 1.32 14.18 12.94
N VAL A 500 0.26 14.77 12.47
CA VAL A 500 -0.31 14.53 11.12
C VAL A 500 0.70 14.82 10.01
N GLY A 501 1.63 15.74 10.24
CA GLY A 501 2.67 16.11 9.28
C GLY A 501 3.55 14.94 8.83
N GLU A 502 3.72 13.90 9.62
CA GLU A 502 4.51 12.73 9.23
C GLU A 502 3.91 11.96 8.04
N CYS A 503 2.60 11.93 7.91
CA CYS A 503 1.94 11.27 6.77
C CYS A 503 1.79 12.17 5.54
N LEU A 504 2.00 13.48 5.66
CA LEU A 504 1.76 14.43 4.58
C LEU A 504 2.94 14.61 3.63
N MET A 505 4.17 14.70 4.16
CA MET A 505 5.44 14.96 3.46
C MET A 505 5.37 16.06 2.40
N GLU A 506 4.95 15.73 1.19
CA GLU A 506 4.90 16.64 0.05
C GLU A 506 3.66 17.54 0.04
N PHE A 507 2.68 17.26 0.90
CA PHE A 507 1.44 18.01 1.01
C PHE A 507 1.42 18.86 2.27
N SER A 508 0.88 20.07 2.16
CA SER A 508 0.43 20.79 3.35
C SER A 508 -0.85 20.15 3.90
N LEU A 509 -1.15 20.39 5.16
CA LEU A 509 -2.42 19.95 5.76
C LEU A 509 -3.63 20.54 5.00
N GLN A 510 -3.51 21.76 4.48
CA GLN A 510 -4.55 22.40 3.68
C GLN A 510 -4.75 21.71 2.34
N ASP A 511 -3.68 21.29 1.64
CA ASP A 511 -3.76 20.56 0.38
C ASP A 511 -4.42 19.20 0.58
N ALA A 512 -3.99 18.45 1.60
CA ALA A 512 -4.58 17.16 1.95
C ALA A 512 -6.07 17.28 2.30
N LEU A 513 -6.45 18.33 3.05
CA LEU A 513 -7.85 18.62 3.35
C LEU A 513 -8.66 18.97 2.10
N SER A 514 -8.08 19.74 1.17
CA SER A 514 -8.72 20.09 -0.10
C SER A 514 -9.04 18.84 -0.92
N LEU A 515 -8.07 17.96 -1.08
CA LEU A 515 -8.24 16.69 -1.79
C LEU A 515 -9.25 15.77 -1.09
N ALA A 516 -9.17 15.64 0.23
CA ALA A 516 -10.12 14.85 1.01
C ALA A 516 -11.56 15.35 0.89
N LYS A 517 -11.76 16.68 0.83
CA LYS A 517 -13.08 17.28 0.57
C LYS A 517 -13.59 16.95 -0.82
N LYS A 518 -12.74 16.97 -1.86
CA LYS A 518 -13.11 16.57 -3.22
C LYS A 518 -13.53 15.10 -3.28
N MET A 519 -12.76 14.21 -2.62
CA MET A 519 -13.08 12.79 -2.54
C MET A 519 -14.45 12.54 -1.91
N ALA A 520 -14.71 13.12 -0.74
CA ALA A 520 -15.98 12.96 -0.03
C ALA A 520 -17.16 13.56 -0.81
N ALA A 521 -17.00 14.78 -1.34
CA ALA A 521 -18.05 15.47 -2.06
C ALA A 521 -18.51 14.72 -3.32
N ALA A 522 -17.61 14.03 -4.01
CA ALA A 522 -17.97 13.27 -5.21
C ALA A 522 -18.97 12.14 -4.90
N VAL A 523 -18.75 11.38 -3.81
CA VAL A 523 -19.64 10.29 -3.41
C VAL A 523 -20.91 10.84 -2.72
N ASP A 524 -20.78 11.90 -1.93
CA ASP A 524 -21.94 12.55 -1.29
C ASP A 524 -22.94 13.10 -2.33
N ALA A 525 -22.46 13.51 -3.51
CA ALA A 525 -23.31 13.99 -4.62
C ALA A 525 -24.27 12.92 -5.20
N VAL A 526 -24.04 11.65 -4.94
CA VAL A 526 -24.87 10.53 -5.40
C VAL A 526 -25.57 9.80 -4.25
N GLU A 527 -25.63 10.40 -3.07
CA GLU A 527 -26.25 9.82 -1.87
C GLU A 527 -27.69 9.36 -2.11
N GLU A 528 -28.50 10.16 -2.82
CA GLU A 528 -29.89 9.80 -3.12
C GLU A 528 -29.98 8.53 -4.00
N ASP A 529 -29.06 8.38 -4.98
CA ASP A 529 -29.01 7.21 -5.83
C ASP A 529 -28.60 5.97 -5.03
N ILE A 530 -27.59 6.07 -4.15
CA ILE A 530 -27.17 4.98 -3.27
C ILE A 530 -28.31 4.57 -2.34
N ALA A 531 -28.95 5.52 -1.65
CA ALA A 531 -30.05 5.24 -0.74
C ALA A 531 -31.27 4.65 -1.45
N PHE A 532 -31.55 5.04 -2.69
CA PHE A 532 -32.59 4.44 -3.50
C PHE A 532 -32.29 2.96 -3.79
N LEU A 533 -31.06 2.66 -4.24
CA LEU A 533 -30.64 1.30 -4.55
C LEU A 533 -30.66 0.40 -3.31
N GLU A 534 -30.18 0.87 -2.16
CA GLU A 534 -30.23 0.13 -0.89
C GLU A 534 -31.67 -0.25 -0.51
N ARG A 535 -32.62 0.68 -0.61
CA ARG A 535 -34.03 0.39 -0.32
C ARG A 535 -34.64 -0.61 -1.29
N LYS A 536 -34.33 -0.48 -2.58
CA LYS A 536 -34.88 -1.35 -3.63
C LYS A 536 -34.34 -2.77 -3.54
N TYR A 537 -33.06 -2.91 -3.25
CA TYR A 537 -32.34 -4.19 -3.23
C TYR A 537 -32.10 -4.75 -1.82
N ALA A 538 -32.81 -4.25 -0.80
CA ALA A 538 -32.62 -4.67 0.59
C ALA A 538 -32.74 -6.20 0.82
N GLY A 539 -33.47 -6.93 -0.04
CA GLY A 539 -33.60 -8.39 0.01
C GLY A 539 -32.61 -9.14 -0.88
N ASP A 540 -31.79 -8.44 -1.65
CA ASP A 540 -30.79 -9.02 -2.55
C ASP A 540 -29.40 -8.90 -1.91
N ARG A 541 -28.89 -10.01 -1.39
CA ARG A 541 -27.60 -10.05 -0.67
C ARG A 541 -26.43 -9.58 -1.53
N GLU A 542 -26.34 -10.01 -2.79
CA GLU A 542 -25.21 -9.67 -3.66
C GLU A 542 -25.19 -8.17 -3.96
N ARG A 543 -26.36 -7.59 -4.27
CA ARG A 543 -26.49 -6.14 -4.47
C ARG A 543 -26.16 -5.37 -3.20
N MET A 544 -26.60 -5.87 -2.03
CA MET A 544 -26.28 -5.24 -0.74
C MET A 544 -24.81 -5.32 -0.39
N LEU A 545 -24.10 -6.40 -0.75
CA LEU A 545 -22.63 -6.47 -0.60
C LEU A 545 -21.92 -5.45 -1.51
N ASP A 546 -22.34 -5.34 -2.78
CA ASP A 546 -21.77 -4.33 -3.71
C ASP A 546 -22.01 -2.89 -3.18
N LEU A 547 -23.22 -2.59 -2.71
CA LEU A 547 -23.55 -1.29 -2.09
C LEU A 547 -22.79 -1.07 -0.77
N GLY A 548 -22.57 -2.13 -0.01
CA GLY A 548 -21.76 -2.12 1.21
C GLY A 548 -20.32 -1.65 0.95
N LEU A 549 -19.71 -2.07 -0.18
CA LEU A 549 -18.39 -1.60 -0.59
C LEU A 549 -18.41 -0.09 -0.96
N VAL A 550 -19.46 0.38 -1.63
CA VAL A 550 -19.64 1.81 -1.91
C VAL A 550 -19.76 2.61 -0.60
N ARG A 551 -20.55 2.10 0.36
CA ARG A 551 -20.68 2.72 1.69
C ARG A 551 -19.38 2.69 2.49
N ALA A 552 -18.62 1.60 2.41
CA ALA A 552 -17.31 1.52 3.04
C ALA A 552 -16.35 2.59 2.47
N LEU A 553 -16.31 2.76 1.15
CA LEU A 553 -15.52 3.81 0.50
C LEU A 553 -15.97 5.21 0.93
N GLN A 554 -17.28 5.47 0.99
CA GLN A 554 -17.84 6.73 1.50
C GLN A 554 -17.40 6.98 2.96
N CYS A 555 -17.43 5.96 3.82
CA CYS A 555 -16.98 6.06 5.21
C CYS A 555 -15.48 6.42 5.29
N HIS A 556 -14.62 5.81 4.47
CA HIS A 556 -13.20 6.13 4.43
C HIS A 556 -12.93 7.55 3.92
N PHE A 557 -13.65 8.00 2.90
CA PHE A 557 -13.54 9.39 2.42
C PHE A 557 -13.99 10.40 3.46
N ALA A 558 -15.12 10.13 4.13
CA ALA A 558 -15.61 10.96 5.22
C ALA A 558 -14.63 10.97 6.41
N ALA A 559 -14.03 9.82 6.76
CA ALA A 559 -13.04 9.73 7.82
C ALA A 559 -11.78 10.54 7.48
N GLY A 560 -11.26 10.42 6.26
CA GLY A 560 -10.09 11.20 5.82
C GLY A 560 -10.36 12.72 5.81
N ARG A 561 -11.52 13.15 5.29
CA ARG A 561 -11.93 14.56 5.32
C ARG A 561 -11.99 15.10 6.75
N ASP A 562 -12.68 14.38 7.64
CA ASP A 562 -12.91 14.86 9.00
C ASP A 562 -11.65 14.76 9.85
N PHE A 563 -10.74 13.83 9.56
CA PHE A 563 -9.41 13.75 10.14
C PHE A 563 -8.60 15.02 9.83
N PHE A 564 -8.44 15.36 8.57
CA PHE A 564 -7.68 16.57 8.19
C PHE A 564 -8.38 17.85 8.62
N GLU A 565 -9.71 17.94 8.57
CA GLU A 565 -10.48 19.08 9.07
C GLU A 565 -10.28 19.28 10.58
N PHE A 566 -10.33 18.19 11.36
CA PHE A 566 -10.16 18.25 12.82
C PHE A 566 -8.79 18.76 13.20
N TYR A 567 -7.73 18.21 12.62
CA TYR A 567 -6.37 18.62 13.00
C TYR A 567 -6.01 20.00 12.45
N HIS A 568 -6.52 20.38 11.28
CA HIS A 568 -6.42 21.75 10.80
C HIS A 568 -7.13 22.73 11.75
N ALA A 569 -8.34 22.41 12.15
CA ALA A 569 -9.11 23.24 13.08
C ALA A 569 -8.46 23.30 14.48
N ARG A 570 -7.89 22.19 14.98
CA ARG A 570 -7.15 22.16 16.25
C ARG A 570 -5.94 23.10 16.20
N ARG A 571 -5.15 23.04 15.12
CA ARG A 571 -4.04 23.97 14.92
C ARG A 571 -4.49 25.42 14.96
N ASP A 572 -5.54 25.75 14.20
CA ASP A 572 -6.07 27.11 14.18
C ASP A 572 -6.56 27.54 15.56
N ALA A 573 -7.29 26.68 16.29
CA ALA A 573 -7.79 26.98 17.63
C ALA A 573 -6.63 27.29 18.62
N ILE A 574 -5.55 26.53 18.57
CA ILE A 574 -4.37 26.75 19.41
C ILE A 574 -3.69 28.05 19.02
N CYS A 575 -3.38 28.27 17.74
CA CYS A 575 -2.63 29.46 17.30
C CYS A 575 -3.41 30.76 17.51
N LEU A 576 -4.71 30.77 17.12
CA LEU A 576 -5.57 31.95 17.26
C LEU A 576 -5.86 32.29 18.74
N SER A 577 -6.06 31.29 19.59
CA SER A 577 -6.21 31.47 21.02
C SER A 577 -4.97 32.12 21.65
N ARG A 578 -3.77 31.70 21.24
CA ARG A 578 -2.50 32.30 21.71
C ARG A 578 -2.28 33.72 21.18
N ALA A 579 -2.78 34.02 19.99
CA ALA A 579 -2.76 35.36 19.42
C ALA A 579 -3.80 36.30 20.03
N GLY A 580 -4.64 35.79 20.95
CA GLY A 580 -5.69 36.60 21.61
C GLY A 580 -6.95 36.76 20.77
N ASP A 581 -7.05 36.13 19.58
CA ASP A 581 -8.26 36.16 18.77
C ASP A 581 -9.26 35.08 19.23
N THR A 582 -9.94 35.40 20.32
CA THR A 582 -10.94 34.50 20.92
C THR A 582 -12.05 34.12 19.96
N SER A 583 -12.51 35.05 19.10
CA SER A 583 -13.62 34.79 18.18
C SER A 583 -13.23 33.76 17.11
N ALA A 584 -12.10 33.95 16.46
CA ALA A 584 -11.61 33.05 15.45
C ALA A 584 -11.19 31.67 16.07
N ALA A 585 -10.64 31.65 17.28
CA ALA A 585 -10.33 30.42 17.99
C ALA A 585 -11.60 29.61 18.29
N LEU A 586 -12.70 30.24 18.73
CA LEU A 586 -13.98 29.57 18.95
C LEU A 586 -14.60 29.03 17.65
N ALA A 587 -14.46 29.75 16.54
CA ALA A 587 -14.89 29.27 15.24
C ALA A 587 -14.10 28.01 14.81
N ALA A 588 -12.81 27.95 15.12
CA ALA A 588 -11.99 26.75 14.89
C ALA A 588 -12.42 25.58 15.79
N VAL A 589 -12.71 25.82 17.07
CA VAL A 589 -13.24 24.81 18.00
C VAL A 589 -14.58 24.25 17.50
N ALA A 590 -15.45 25.12 16.94
CA ALA A 590 -16.73 24.66 16.35
C ALA A 590 -16.51 23.69 15.16
N ARG A 591 -15.47 23.90 14.34
CA ARG A 591 -15.09 22.96 13.27
C ARG A 591 -14.61 21.62 13.85
N MET A 592 -13.80 21.62 14.91
CA MET A 592 -13.41 20.38 15.61
C MET A 592 -14.62 19.60 16.08
N LYS A 593 -15.56 20.28 16.76
CA LYS A 593 -16.80 19.68 17.26
C LYS A 593 -17.64 19.08 16.13
N SER A 594 -17.77 19.80 15.01
CA SER A 594 -18.49 19.31 13.84
C SER A 594 -17.85 18.06 13.23
N ALA A 595 -16.52 18.01 13.10
CA ALA A 595 -15.83 16.84 12.60
C ALA A 595 -16.07 15.60 13.49
N VAL A 596 -15.96 15.76 14.82
CA VAL A 596 -16.24 14.67 15.78
C VAL A 596 -17.68 14.17 15.65
N SER A 597 -18.66 15.08 15.57
CA SER A 597 -20.07 14.73 15.46
C SER A 597 -20.37 13.91 14.19
N ARG A 598 -19.77 14.28 13.05
CA ARG A 598 -19.93 13.51 11.81
C ARG A 598 -19.30 12.13 11.86
N GLN A 599 -18.28 11.93 12.67
CA GLN A 599 -17.55 10.64 12.72
C GLN A 599 -18.24 9.56 13.55
N VAL A 600 -19.12 9.91 14.47
CA VAL A 600 -19.91 8.92 15.23
C VAL A 600 -20.73 8.01 14.30
N PRO A 601 -21.66 8.53 13.45
CA PRO A 601 -22.43 7.70 12.54
C PRO A 601 -21.57 6.98 11.48
N VAL A 602 -20.42 7.53 11.11
CA VAL A 602 -19.46 6.86 10.21
C VAL A 602 -18.92 5.57 10.86
N SER A 603 -18.47 5.64 12.12
CA SER A 603 -17.98 4.46 12.85
C SER A 603 -19.07 3.43 13.09
N GLU A 604 -20.29 3.85 13.47
CA GLU A 604 -21.42 2.95 13.65
C GLU A 604 -21.83 2.24 12.35
N ARG A 605 -21.84 2.98 11.21
CA ARG A 605 -22.11 2.39 9.90
C ARG A 605 -21.04 1.38 9.53
N MET A 606 -19.78 1.75 9.69
CA MET A 606 -18.66 0.87 9.35
C MET A 606 -18.67 -0.42 10.19
N ALA A 607 -19.01 -0.32 11.50
CA ALA A 607 -19.16 -1.48 12.36
C ALA A 607 -20.24 -2.46 11.86
N ARG A 608 -21.40 -1.94 11.39
CA ARG A 608 -22.44 -2.78 10.78
C ARG A 608 -21.95 -3.46 9.50
N LEU A 609 -21.30 -2.71 8.60
CA LEU A 609 -20.76 -3.26 7.35
C LEU A 609 -19.75 -4.39 7.59
N CYS A 610 -18.85 -4.25 8.59
CA CYS A 610 -17.90 -5.31 8.96
C CYS A 610 -18.56 -6.57 9.51
N ARG A 611 -19.76 -6.47 10.11
CA ARG A 611 -20.52 -7.66 10.55
C ARG A 611 -21.13 -8.40 9.37
N GLU A 612 -21.54 -7.70 8.34
CA GLU A 612 -22.16 -8.25 7.13
C GLU A 612 -21.14 -8.81 6.15
N ASP A 613 -20.01 -8.11 5.98
CA ASP A 613 -18.92 -8.48 5.07
C ASP A 613 -17.61 -8.72 5.83
N PRO A 614 -17.20 -9.99 6.03
CA PRO A 614 -15.98 -10.33 6.77
C PRO A 614 -14.69 -9.94 6.05
N ARG A 615 -14.73 -9.48 4.81
CA ARG A 615 -13.57 -9.01 4.06
C ARG A 615 -13.17 -7.59 4.45
N LEU A 616 -14.12 -6.77 4.96
CA LEU A 616 -13.87 -5.38 5.36
C LEU A 616 -12.97 -5.32 6.59
N GLY A 617 -11.99 -4.45 6.55
CA GLY A 617 -10.97 -4.30 7.58
C GLY A 617 -9.79 -5.26 7.46
N TYR A 618 -9.93 -6.37 6.73
CA TYR A 618 -8.84 -7.30 6.47
C TYR A 618 -7.84 -6.71 5.47
N HIS A 619 -6.58 -6.65 5.87
CA HIS A 619 -5.47 -6.25 5.01
C HIS A 619 -4.67 -7.49 4.61
N SER A 620 -4.78 -7.89 3.36
CA SER A 620 -4.21 -9.16 2.88
C SER A 620 -2.68 -9.23 3.03
N GLU A 621 -1.96 -8.12 2.83
CA GLU A 621 -0.50 -8.12 2.97
C GLU A 621 -0.05 -8.09 4.44
N ALA A 622 -0.83 -7.51 5.34
CA ALA A 622 -0.56 -7.58 6.77
C ALA A 622 -1.01 -8.90 7.39
N GLU A 623 -1.83 -9.67 6.70
CA GLU A 623 -2.52 -10.87 7.21
C GLU A 623 -3.26 -10.59 8.53
N ALA A 624 -3.92 -9.42 8.63
CA ALA A 624 -4.47 -8.87 9.86
C ALA A 624 -5.72 -8.03 9.59
N TYR A 625 -6.58 -7.87 10.60
CA TYR A 625 -7.66 -6.88 10.58
C TYR A 625 -7.14 -5.54 11.12
N LEU A 626 -7.19 -4.47 10.32
CA LEU A 626 -6.80 -3.12 10.76
C LEU A 626 -7.96 -2.39 11.43
N TYR A 627 -9.17 -2.86 11.25
CA TYR A 627 -10.35 -2.47 12.02
C TYR A 627 -11.38 -3.60 12.00
N TRP A 628 -12.20 -3.66 13.04
CA TRP A 628 -13.25 -4.65 13.26
C TRP A 628 -14.37 -4.02 14.08
N PRO A 629 -15.55 -4.64 14.19
CA PRO A 629 -16.73 -4.03 14.82
C PRO A 629 -16.48 -3.45 16.21
N GLU A 630 -15.81 -4.19 17.09
CA GLU A 630 -15.59 -3.79 18.47
C GLU A 630 -14.63 -2.59 18.58
N LEU A 631 -13.62 -2.51 17.69
CA LEU A 631 -12.72 -1.36 17.63
C LEU A 631 -13.46 -0.10 17.16
N LEU A 632 -14.38 -0.25 16.22
CA LEU A 632 -15.19 0.85 15.72
C LEU A 632 -16.20 1.35 16.77
N GLU A 633 -16.76 0.45 17.57
CA GLU A 633 -17.60 0.79 18.73
C GLU A 633 -16.81 1.49 19.83
N TRP A 634 -15.62 0.99 20.15
CA TRP A 634 -14.67 1.67 21.04
C TRP A 634 -14.35 3.09 20.56
N ARG A 635 -14.17 3.26 19.23
CA ARG A 635 -13.94 4.59 18.66
C ARG A 635 -15.12 5.54 18.90
N VAL A 636 -16.36 5.08 18.82
CA VAL A 636 -17.55 5.90 19.11
C VAL A 636 -17.48 6.45 20.53
N GLU A 637 -17.12 5.63 21.52
CA GLU A 637 -16.95 6.07 22.89
C GLU A 637 -15.80 7.09 23.04
N THR A 638 -14.68 6.85 22.35
CA THR A 638 -13.56 7.77 22.30
C THR A 638 -13.96 9.13 21.71
N LEU A 639 -14.73 9.13 20.61
CA LEU A 639 -15.23 10.36 19.98
C LEU A 639 -16.18 11.15 20.91
N ARG A 640 -17.05 10.47 21.65
CA ARG A 640 -17.93 11.09 22.65
C ARG A 640 -17.12 11.78 23.74
N ARG A 641 -16.05 11.14 24.21
CA ARG A 641 -15.12 11.75 25.20
C ARG A 641 -14.37 12.95 24.61
N THR A 642 -13.90 12.85 23.38
CA THR A 642 -13.29 13.99 22.67
C THR A 642 -14.26 15.18 22.59
N ALA A 643 -15.56 14.93 22.35
CA ALA A 643 -16.57 16.00 22.33
C ALA A 643 -16.74 16.69 23.69
N VAL A 644 -16.65 15.95 24.81
CA VAL A 644 -16.63 16.56 26.16
C VAL A 644 -15.41 17.45 26.33
N ARG A 645 -14.24 16.94 25.95
CA ARG A 645 -12.98 17.69 26.05
C ARG A 645 -12.98 18.96 25.21
N ILE A 646 -13.58 18.92 24.02
CA ILE A 646 -13.74 20.13 23.19
C ILE A 646 -14.61 21.18 23.88
N ARG A 647 -15.67 20.80 24.63
CA ARG A 647 -16.46 21.74 25.43
C ARG A 647 -15.63 22.40 26.50
N GLU A 648 -14.82 21.64 27.24
CA GLU A 648 -13.90 22.20 28.25
C GLU A 648 -12.88 23.20 27.66
N ILE A 649 -12.37 22.88 26.45
CA ILE A 649 -11.49 23.78 25.69
C ILE A 649 -12.25 25.07 25.30
N GLU A 650 -13.46 24.93 24.80
CA GLU A 650 -14.32 26.08 24.45
C GLU A 650 -14.52 26.99 25.65
N ASP A 651 -14.86 26.44 26.82
CA ASP A 651 -15.05 27.20 28.07
C ASP A 651 -13.74 27.88 28.55
N ALA A 652 -12.61 27.20 28.39
CA ALA A 652 -11.31 27.79 28.73
C ALA A 652 -10.97 29.00 27.84
N ILE A 653 -11.21 28.89 26.53
CA ILE A 653 -11.00 29.99 25.57
C ILE A 653 -11.96 31.14 25.85
N ARG A 654 -13.24 30.87 26.11
CA ARG A 654 -14.23 31.91 26.50
C ARG A 654 -13.84 32.64 27.76
N ALA A 655 -13.23 31.95 28.73
CA ALA A 655 -12.75 32.52 29.98
C ALA A 655 -11.37 33.19 29.84
N GLY A 656 -10.83 33.35 28.64
CA GLY A 656 -9.54 34.00 28.42
C GLY A 656 -8.31 33.17 28.84
N ARG A 657 -8.47 31.90 29.17
CA ARG A 657 -7.35 31.00 29.56
C ARG A 657 -6.61 30.41 28.37
N GLY A 658 -7.11 30.65 27.14
CA GLY A 658 -6.56 30.08 25.94
C GLY A 658 -6.81 28.57 25.80
N TYR A 659 -6.26 27.99 24.75
CA TYR A 659 -6.35 26.52 24.51
C TYR A 659 -5.49 25.79 25.55
N PRO A 660 -6.05 24.90 26.39
CA PRO A 660 -5.28 24.18 27.40
C PRO A 660 -4.39 23.13 26.78
N LEU A 661 -3.08 23.31 26.90
CA LEU A 661 -2.08 22.32 26.46
C LEU A 661 -1.66 21.48 27.67
N SER A 662 -1.79 20.17 27.56
CA SER A 662 -1.31 19.25 28.60
C SER A 662 0.21 19.33 28.72
N PRO A 663 0.79 19.24 29.94
CA PRO A 663 2.22 19.04 30.12
C PRO A 663 2.61 17.71 29.44
N LEU A 664 3.64 17.73 28.62
CA LEU A 664 4.12 16.53 27.95
C LEU A 664 5.03 15.73 28.86
N GLU A 665 4.79 14.43 28.93
CA GLU A 665 5.70 13.54 29.62
C GLU A 665 7.04 13.49 28.88
N LYS A 666 8.12 13.73 29.61
CA LYS A 666 9.48 13.60 29.07
C LYS A 666 9.81 12.13 28.94
N ALA A 667 9.83 11.61 27.71
CA ALA A 667 10.60 10.40 27.46
C ALA A 667 12.08 10.68 27.75
N ALA A 668 12.84 9.70 28.23
CA ALA A 668 14.21 9.88 28.73
C ALA A 668 15.06 10.76 27.78
N PRO A 669 15.63 11.86 28.29
CA PRO A 669 16.28 12.84 27.43
C PRO A 669 17.61 12.27 26.91
N VAL A 670 17.67 12.01 25.63
CA VAL A 670 18.93 11.72 24.92
C VAL A 670 19.51 13.00 24.31
N PHE A 671 18.80 14.12 24.41
CA PHE A 671 19.23 15.40 23.86
C PHE A 671 18.64 16.58 24.63
N ALA A 672 19.25 17.75 24.45
CA ALA A 672 18.75 19.04 24.93
C ALA A 672 18.48 19.95 23.73
N ALA A 673 17.40 20.71 23.80
CA ALA A 673 17.06 21.73 22.83
C ALA A 673 16.73 23.02 23.53
N SER A 674 17.26 24.15 23.02
CA SER A 674 17.02 25.51 23.57
C SER A 674 17.13 26.52 22.44
N LEU A 675 16.60 27.73 22.69
CA LEU A 675 16.97 28.88 21.88
C LEU A 675 18.20 29.57 22.52
N ASP A 676 19.16 29.99 21.71
CA ASP A 676 20.27 30.81 22.17
C ASP A 676 19.90 32.29 22.19
N ASP A 677 20.85 33.12 22.65
CA ASP A 677 20.64 34.57 22.80
C ASP A 677 20.34 35.31 21.49
N GLU A 678 20.62 34.67 20.34
CA GLU A 678 20.32 35.18 18.99
C GLU A 678 18.98 34.63 18.48
N GLY A 679 18.26 33.84 19.26
CA GLY A 679 16.98 33.22 18.90
C GLY A 679 17.13 32.03 17.94
N ALA A 680 18.34 31.47 17.77
CA ALA A 680 18.55 30.28 16.99
C ALA A 680 18.24 29.03 17.81
N LEU A 681 17.63 28.02 17.17
CA LEU A 681 17.38 26.73 17.80
C LEU A 681 18.69 25.92 17.88
N VAL A 682 19.09 25.57 19.08
CA VAL A 682 20.26 24.74 19.36
C VAL A 682 19.80 23.37 19.89
N VAL A 683 20.18 22.31 19.21
CA VAL A 683 19.91 20.92 19.60
C VAL A 683 21.24 20.21 19.81
N LYS A 684 21.43 19.56 20.97
CA LYS A 684 22.62 18.75 21.27
C LYS A 684 22.22 17.44 21.92
N GLY A 685 22.85 16.34 21.53
CA GLY A 685 22.52 15.02 22.08
C GLY A 685 23.57 13.97 21.85
N GLU A 686 23.29 12.78 22.39
CA GLU A 686 24.08 11.58 22.21
C GLU A 686 23.32 10.52 21.42
N ALA A 687 23.98 9.96 20.43
CA ALA A 687 23.47 8.86 19.64
C ALA A 687 23.76 7.52 20.31
N LYS A 688 22.91 6.52 20.08
CA LYS A 688 23.14 5.15 20.58
C LYS A 688 24.29 4.44 19.85
N GLY A 689 24.65 4.89 18.64
CA GLY A 689 25.70 4.34 17.80
C GLY A 689 26.19 5.36 16.79
N ASP A 690 26.96 4.92 15.80
CA ASP A 690 27.58 5.75 14.76
C ASP A 690 26.67 5.98 13.55
N GLY A 691 25.48 5.43 13.54
CA GLY A 691 24.50 5.60 12.46
C GLY A 691 23.98 7.02 12.38
N PRO A 692 23.45 7.44 11.21
CA PRO A 692 22.90 8.77 11.03
C PRO A 692 21.71 9.01 11.97
N VAL A 693 21.60 10.25 12.45
CA VAL A 693 20.51 10.74 13.29
C VAL A 693 19.64 11.67 12.46
N THR A 694 18.34 11.42 12.41
CA THR A 694 17.37 12.28 11.73
C THR A 694 16.55 13.04 12.76
N LEU A 695 16.53 14.37 12.64
CA LEU A 695 15.67 15.25 13.40
C LEU A 695 14.47 15.65 12.57
N TRP A 696 13.29 15.50 13.15
CA TRP A 696 12.04 16.03 12.62
C TRP A 696 11.59 17.17 13.50
N LEU A 697 11.44 18.34 12.91
CA LEU A 697 11.02 19.55 13.58
C LEU A 697 9.57 19.85 13.21
N TYR A 698 8.72 20.02 14.21
CA TYR A 698 7.29 20.26 14.04
C TYR A 698 6.88 21.64 14.54
N ASP A 699 5.76 22.15 14.03
CA ASP A 699 5.11 23.34 14.49
C ASP A 699 4.58 23.21 15.94
N LEU A 700 4.05 24.30 16.50
CA LEU A 700 3.50 24.33 17.87
C LEU A 700 2.43 23.27 18.09
N CYS A 701 1.67 22.93 17.07
CA CYS A 701 0.52 22.04 17.15
C CYS A 701 0.85 20.59 16.84
N GLY A 702 2.10 20.29 16.41
CA GLY A 702 2.53 18.97 16.00
C GLY A 702 1.82 18.46 14.72
N THR A 703 1.18 19.37 13.96
CA THR A 703 0.38 19.00 12.79
C THR A 703 1.16 19.03 11.49
N GLU A 704 2.17 19.87 11.39
CA GLU A 704 3.02 19.97 10.20
C GLU A 704 4.49 19.90 10.60
N TRP A 705 5.27 19.12 9.87
CA TRP A 705 6.71 19.17 10.06
C TRP A 705 7.27 20.41 9.35
N VAL A 706 8.11 21.13 10.07
CA VAL A 706 8.74 22.33 9.54
C VAL A 706 9.98 21.97 8.76
N ARG A 707 10.74 21.00 9.26
CA ARG A 707 11.99 20.58 8.64
C ARG A 707 12.44 19.20 9.08
N ARG A 708 12.99 18.43 8.13
CA ARG A 708 13.76 17.23 8.39
C ARG A 708 15.26 17.52 8.21
N ILE A 709 16.08 17.08 9.16
CA ILE A 709 17.53 17.29 9.14
C ILE A 709 18.22 15.98 9.47
N ASP A 710 19.08 15.53 8.57
CA ASP A 710 19.90 14.34 8.78
C ASP A 710 21.30 14.78 9.25
N LEU A 711 21.74 14.25 10.39
CA LEU A 711 23.03 14.53 11.02
C LEU A 711 23.89 13.28 11.06
N LYS A 712 25.19 13.45 10.90
CA LYS A 712 26.18 12.40 11.18
C LYS A 712 26.79 12.64 12.57
N PRO A 713 26.55 11.79 13.55
CA PRO A 713 27.18 11.92 14.86
C PRO A 713 28.71 11.81 14.73
N LYS A 714 29.41 12.55 15.59
CA LYS A 714 30.84 12.42 15.77
C LYS A 714 31.10 11.99 17.22
N ASP A 715 31.80 10.90 17.42
CA ASP A 715 32.03 10.32 18.75
C ASP A 715 30.70 10.12 19.52
N ARG A 716 29.69 9.62 18.83
CA ARG A 716 28.31 9.44 19.31
C ARG A 716 27.60 10.74 19.75
N ARG A 717 28.13 11.91 19.40
CA ARG A 717 27.51 13.20 19.69
C ARG A 717 27.03 13.89 18.43
N PHE A 718 25.90 14.56 18.52
CA PHE A 718 25.39 15.41 17.47
C PHE A 718 25.02 16.81 18.01
N SER A 719 25.13 17.80 17.13
CA SER A 719 24.76 19.17 17.43
C SER A 719 24.20 19.82 16.18
N LEU A 720 23.16 20.62 16.35
CA LEU A 720 22.52 21.39 15.31
C LEU A 720 22.27 22.80 15.81
N ARG A 721 22.48 23.82 14.98
CA ARG A 721 22.08 25.18 15.22
C ARG A 721 21.34 25.70 13.99
N LEU A 722 20.07 26.10 14.18
CA LEU A 722 19.20 26.61 13.11
C LEU A 722 18.87 28.08 13.40
N GLN A 723 19.12 28.95 12.45
CA GLN A 723 18.79 30.37 12.53
C GLN A 723 17.28 30.58 12.42
N SER A 724 16.74 31.61 13.04
CA SER A 724 15.32 31.95 12.95
C SER A 724 14.85 32.24 11.53
N ALA A 725 15.72 32.72 10.65
CA ALA A 725 15.41 32.94 9.25
C ALA A 725 15.10 31.63 8.47
N GLU A 726 15.49 30.46 9.00
CA GLU A 726 15.29 29.17 8.31
C GLU A 726 13.84 28.66 8.36
N TRP A 727 12.97 29.30 9.13
CA TRP A 727 11.50 29.10 9.09
C TRP A 727 10.75 30.33 8.57
N ASN A 728 11.39 31.11 7.69
CA ASN A 728 10.82 32.23 6.95
C ASN A 728 10.15 33.32 7.80
N GLY A 729 10.52 33.44 9.07
CA GLY A 729 9.95 34.44 9.99
C GLY A 729 8.47 34.22 10.34
N ASP A 730 7.83 33.15 9.89
CA ASP A 730 6.46 32.80 10.30
C ASP A 730 6.51 32.16 11.70
N PRO A 731 5.96 32.82 12.75
CA PRO A 731 5.96 32.26 14.10
C PRO A 731 5.25 30.90 14.22
N ARG A 732 4.34 30.60 13.30
CA ARG A 732 3.62 29.31 13.25
C ARG A 732 4.54 28.18 12.81
N LEU A 733 5.53 28.49 11.96
CA LEU A 733 6.52 27.56 11.44
C LEU A 733 7.76 27.42 12.34
N CYS A 734 7.86 28.21 13.43
CA CYS A 734 8.93 28.05 14.40
C CYS A 734 8.83 26.65 15.03
N PRO A 735 9.87 25.83 14.95
CA PRO A 735 9.85 24.48 15.51
C PRO A 735 9.59 24.53 17.02
N LYS A 736 8.59 23.80 17.47
CA LYS A 736 8.21 23.69 18.88
C LYS A 736 8.37 22.26 19.41
N TRP A 737 8.43 21.32 18.49
CA TRP A 737 8.55 19.90 18.78
C TRP A 737 9.69 19.32 17.98
N ILE A 738 10.44 18.44 18.61
CA ILE A 738 11.58 17.77 17.99
C ILE A 738 11.42 16.28 18.22
N GLN A 739 11.42 15.54 17.14
CA GLN A 739 11.49 14.10 17.16
C GLN A 739 12.85 13.67 16.60
N ILE A 740 13.54 12.79 17.29
CA ILE A 740 14.86 12.32 16.89
C ILE A 740 14.80 10.82 16.63
N HIS A 741 15.29 10.45 15.48
CA HIS A 741 15.44 9.06 15.06
C HIS A 741 16.90 8.76 14.80
N GLN A 742 17.33 7.58 15.13
CA GLN A 742 18.64 7.05 14.72
C GLN A 742 18.44 5.83 13.83
N ASP A 743 19.22 5.76 12.76
CA ASP A 743 19.32 4.53 11.96
C ASP A 743 20.10 3.49 12.75
N CYS A 744 19.41 2.47 13.22
CA CYS A 744 19.97 1.33 13.96
C CYS A 744 20.09 0.07 13.10
N SER A 745 20.08 0.20 11.79
CA SER A 745 20.15 -0.93 10.85
C SER A 745 21.35 -1.86 11.08
N HIS A 746 22.42 -1.37 11.73
CA HIS A 746 23.59 -2.15 12.09
C HIS A 746 23.44 -3.00 13.37
N LEU A 747 22.36 -2.84 14.12
CA LEU A 747 22.13 -3.53 15.39
C LEU A 747 21.35 -4.85 15.26
N GLY A 748 21.03 -5.27 14.06
CA GLY A 748 20.75 -6.68 13.80
C GLY A 748 19.29 -7.14 13.84
N ASP A 749 18.30 -6.29 13.93
CA ASP A 749 16.90 -6.72 13.78
C ASP A 749 16.53 -6.85 12.32
N SER A 750 16.38 -8.08 11.91
CA SER A 750 16.13 -8.47 10.53
C SER A 750 14.65 -8.61 10.25
N TRP A 751 14.19 -7.90 9.27
CA TRP A 751 12.95 -8.15 8.55
C TRP A 751 13.24 -9.13 7.46
N MET A 752 12.60 -10.30 7.53
CA MET A 752 12.73 -11.11 6.35
C MET A 752 11.85 -12.34 6.22
N TRP A 753 11.65 -12.67 4.97
CA TRP A 753 11.28 -13.96 4.44
C TRP A 753 12.01 -15.08 5.17
N PRO A 754 11.34 -16.08 5.75
CA PRO A 754 11.96 -17.11 6.58
C PRO A 754 13.04 -17.94 5.86
N ALA A 755 13.06 -17.90 4.53
CA ALA A 755 14.00 -18.66 3.73
C ALA A 755 15.33 -17.93 3.45
N HIS A 756 15.43 -16.67 3.87
CA HIS A 756 16.56 -15.83 3.52
C HIS A 756 17.29 -15.32 4.75
N PRO A 757 18.61 -15.22 4.72
CA PRO A 757 19.35 -14.55 5.77
C PRO A 757 18.88 -13.09 5.88
N PRO A 758 19.03 -12.48 7.06
CA PRO A 758 18.45 -11.20 7.35
C PRO A 758 18.85 -10.12 6.33
N PHE A 759 17.89 -9.69 5.55
CA PHE A 759 18.05 -8.56 4.67
C PHE A 759 17.87 -7.29 5.50
N LYS A 760 18.90 -6.50 5.62
CA LYS A 760 18.86 -5.24 6.33
C LYS A 760 18.20 -4.19 5.46
N TRP A 761 16.90 -4.02 5.61
CA TRP A 761 16.21 -2.85 5.08
C TRP A 761 16.70 -1.59 5.81
N ARG A 762 17.71 -0.94 5.28
CA ARG A 762 18.31 0.25 5.88
C ARG A 762 17.36 1.42 6.12
N TRP A 763 16.17 1.38 5.56
CA TRP A 763 15.21 2.48 5.68
C TRP A 763 14.11 2.25 6.71
N HIS A 764 13.92 1.04 7.19
CA HIS A 764 12.80 0.71 8.07
C HIS A 764 13.21 0.57 9.54
N HIS A 765 14.50 0.53 9.85
CA HIS A 765 15.00 0.42 11.22
C HIS A 765 15.43 1.76 11.77
N ARG A 766 14.48 2.66 11.92
CA ARG A 766 14.71 3.86 12.70
C ARG A 766 14.20 3.60 14.12
N ASP A 767 15.07 3.15 14.99
CA ASP A 767 14.77 3.24 16.42
C ASP A 767 14.51 4.68 16.76
N VAL A 768 13.34 4.93 17.31
CA VAL A 768 13.06 6.21 17.95
C VAL A 768 13.99 6.29 19.14
N LEU A 769 15.02 7.13 19.09
CA LEU A 769 15.94 7.35 20.20
C LEU A 769 15.23 7.92 21.43
N GLY A 770 14.03 8.36 21.25
CA GLY A 770 13.13 8.92 22.22
C GLY A 770 12.27 10.00 21.57
N PHE A 771 11.02 10.11 22.00
CA PHE A 771 10.23 11.29 21.78
C PHE A 771 10.70 12.34 22.77
N TYR A 772 11.31 13.40 22.30
CA TYR A 772 11.50 14.59 23.10
C TYR A 772 10.65 15.69 22.52
N SER A 773 9.57 15.96 23.15
CA SER A 773 8.85 17.19 22.94
C SER A 773 9.36 18.19 23.96
N ALA A 774 10.44 18.89 23.63
CA ALA A 774 10.71 20.15 24.30
C ALA A 774 9.70 21.13 23.74
N ARG A 775 8.68 21.46 24.50
CA ARG A 775 7.99 22.71 24.30
C ARG A 775 9.07 23.78 24.49
N LEU A 776 9.58 24.28 23.39
CA LEU A 776 10.42 25.44 23.40
C LEU A 776 9.48 26.59 23.79
N ASP A 777 9.46 26.95 25.06
CA ASP A 777 8.77 28.16 25.54
C ASP A 777 9.48 29.38 24.92
N THR A 778 9.19 29.60 23.65
CA THR A 778 9.45 30.85 23.01
C THR A 778 8.29 31.75 23.41
N THR A 779 8.45 32.50 24.50
CA THR A 779 7.71 33.75 24.66
C THR A 779 8.00 34.56 23.40
N PRO A 780 7.00 35.03 22.65
CA PRO A 780 7.27 35.95 21.58
C PRO A 780 7.97 37.15 22.21
N VAL A 781 9.20 37.40 21.84
CA VAL A 781 9.79 38.73 22.04
C VAL A 781 8.96 39.63 21.13
N HIS A 782 8.32 40.63 21.68
CA HIS A 782 7.42 41.59 21.07
C HIS A 782 7.94 42.20 19.78
#